data_79952a8453f68f00fb0ec360c5d9476e
#
_entry.id   79952a8453f68f00fb0ec360c5d9476e
#
_cell.length_a   1.000
_cell.length_b   1.000
_cell.length_c   1.000
_cell.angle_alpha   90.00
_cell.angle_beta   90.00
_cell.angle_gamma   90.00
#
_symmetry.space_group_name_H-M   'P 1'
#
loop_
_entity.id
_entity.type
_entity.pdbx_description
1 polymer ?
#
loop_
_entity_poly.entity_id
_entity_poly.type
_entity_poly.pdbx_seq_one_letter_code
_entity_poly.pdbx_strand_id
1 'polypeptide(L)'
;STSNSNLLYDIDTQNSKLVFNNLTYINNKGNMWLGYATINNSYFADNVGAALGGVIRGTNNLTVINSKFINNTNPKNSNAEGGAVYAQNIISINNIYDSNYAGTKGGAVYVSGGAKATFINDTFINNRAAGDGGAVYAYISSSSFVPVATFENVKFINNSGANGGAATVSGATFNNVTFKDNTANTMGGAIYLFSVTNGKTSNIPDLTISDDSLFENNNAPQGKDIYISTPDANNGIANVTGLTITFNDLNVAELAGKLTAQVTHPSGAVISGNTVTFFIDGNYAGIADVVNGIATYNYVGFEDGKYSLSGTYDANGKNYIYKNGTITVKINNILDNITVYVSDAKGNDSTADGSLAKPFKTIKNALEYAQSKSKTVTVYVLEGTYTGNLNANLDIQVNTDISIVGDGENKTIIFNPAAKYFITALQGKGSLKIANMTIDRVGKDTQSALYIEKNVHVMIDTVEFINGKGNYGGAINSAGILTIKNSYFFNNGHADPVKRQNAYAGGAIYNDGYLTIDNTTFVANHATRASTIANQGNLYMNNSQIIDSISASSLNMDYRVIASFNVGQIGNITLENTKISVTGKTPLELVNSSNIYQGDRSVTCLGFGSSEKIVFNNVTVDGNGSSTMGSYVFGGFNSWNTVGGGRSQTPKDIYVYNSTFSNLLSVNIFYEKINSTRIFDGCIFDNVEYLVEVTSSTINDAIIIKNSVIYGDAKVGKVNGVNITLNLDNNWWGSNNATYYNAVIRLSSGYNSAITELSKEIATPDNYLVLTLDVT
;
A
#
# COMPACT_ATOMS: atom_id res chain seq x y z
N SER A 1 -42.38 12.53 -31.54
CA SER A 1 -42.70 12.57 -30.12
C SER A 1 -41.42 12.39 -29.31
N THR A 2 -41.16 13.32 -28.40
CA THR A 2 -39.98 13.43 -27.57
C THR A 2 -40.17 12.74 -26.22
N SER A 3 -40.60 11.50 -26.18
CA SER A 3 -40.68 10.76 -24.93
C SER A 3 -39.77 9.53 -24.99
N ASN A 4 -38.88 9.40 -23.99
CA ASN A 4 -38.11 8.22 -23.67
C ASN A 4 -39.05 7.04 -23.30
N SER A 5 -39.74 6.47 -24.23
CA SER A 5 -40.61 5.32 -23.97
C SER A 5 -40.02 4.09 -24.65
N ASN A 6 -39.72 3.05 -23.84
CA ASN A 6 -39.47 1.71 -24.34
C ASN A 6 -40.67 1.27 -25.21
N LEU A 7 -40.43 0.85 -26.44
CA LEU A 7 -41.49 0.55 -27.37
C LEU A 7 -42.25 -0.77 -27.04
N LEU A 8 -41.62 -1.67 -26.35
CA LEU A 8 -42.20 -2.86 -25.78
C LEU A 8 -41.71 -2.99 -24.34
N TYR A 9 -42.49 -2.50 -23.41
CA TYR A 9 -42.29 -2.78 -22.00
C TYR A 9 -42.67 -4.25 -21.72
N ASP A 10 -41.86 -4.91 -20.88
CA ASP A 10 -42.09 -6.26 -20.45
C ASP A 10 -43.59 -6.50 -20.16
N ILE A 11 -44.27 -7.26 -21.00
CA ILE A 11 -45.48 -7.95 -20.61
C ILE A 11 -44.95 -9.00 -19.66
N ASP A 12 -45.03 -8.76 -18.36
CA ASP A 12 -44.54 -9.58 -17.27
C ASP A 12 -44.78 -11.06 -17.55
N THR A 13 -43.76 -11.70 -18.08
CA THR A 13 -43.82 -13.08 -18.45
C THR A 13 -42.71 -13.81 -17.72
N GLN A 14 -42.79 -13.84 -16.39
CA GLN A 14 -41.90 -14.72 -15.65
C GLN A 14 -41.86 -16.16 -16.18
N ASN A 15 -42.82 -16.55 -17.07
CA ASN A 15 -42.92 -17.87 -17.63
C ASN A 15 -43.33 -17.96 -19.13
N SER A 16 -43.51 -16.88 -19.86
CA SER A 16 -43.90 -16.91 -21.27
C SER A 16 -42.72 -16.61 -22.19
N LYS A 17 -42.48 -17.46 -23.20
CA LYS A 17 -41.44 -17.24 -24.22
C LYS A 17 -42.00 -16.43 -25.37
N LEU A 18 -41.40 -15.25 -25.63
CA LEU A 18 -41.68 -14.48 -26.84
C LEU A 18 -40.83 -15.01 -28.01
N VAL A 19 -41.44 -15.13 -29.16
CA VAL A 19 -40.74 -15.52 -30.40
C VAL A 19 -40.97 -14.47 -31.48
N PHE A 20 -39.88 -13.90 -31.95
CA PHE A 20 -39.85 -12.94 -33.05
C PHE A 20 -39.18 -13.63 -34.25
N ASN A 21 -39.92 -13.82 -35.32
CA ASN A 21 -39.38 -14.32 -36.58
C ASN A 21 -39.49 -13.25 -37.65
N ASN A 22 -38.45 -13.06 -38.45
CA ASN A 22 -38.42 -12.12 -39.59
C ASN A 22 -38.77 -10.69 -39.17
N LEU A 23 -38.38 -10.25 -37.97
CA LEU A 23 -38.61 -8.91 -37.50
C LEU A 23 -37.67 -7.93 -38.18
N THR A 24 -38.19 -6.83 -38.69
CA THR A 24 -37.42 -5.68 -39.13
C THR A 24 -37.68 -4.50 -38.21
N TYR A 25 -36.63 -4.00 -37.54
CA TYR A 25 -36.72 -2.95 -36.52
C TYR A 25 -35.64 -1.91 -36.80
N ILE A 26 -36.02 -0.76 -37.36
CA ILE A 26 -35.13 0.24 -37.94
C ILE A 26 -35.51 1.66 -37.48
N ASN A 27 -34.49 2.51 -37.20
CA ASN A 27 -34.62 3.93 -36.87
C ASN A 27 -35.51 4.20 -35.63
N ASN A 28 -35.48 3.32 -34.64
CA ASN A 28 -36.28 3.50 -33.44
C ASN A 28 -35.47 4.19 -32.32
N LYS A 29 -36.16 4.89 -31.43
CA LYS A 29 -35.62 5.43 -30.19
C LYS A 29 -36.17 4.64 -29.02
N GLY A 30 -35.25 4.17 -28.12
CA GLY A 30 -35.57 3.26 -27.02
C GLY A 30 -35.29 1.81 -27.37
N ASN A 31 -35.30 0.95 -26.37
CA ASN A 31 -35.02 -0.48 -26.50
C ASN A 31 -36.28 -1.34 -26.27
N MET A 32 -36.24 -2.57 -26.76
CA MET A 32 -37.16 -3.61 -26.38
C MET A 32 -36.71 -4.26 -25.09
N TRP A 33 -37.55 -4.27 -24.07
CA TRP A 33 -37.27 -4.93 -22.80
C TRP A 33 -37.94 -6.31 -22.79
N LEU A 34 -37.11 -7.36 -22.83
CA LEU A 34 -37.56 -8.75 -23.03
C LEU A 34 -37.13 -9.63 -21.85
N GLY A 35 -38.05 -10.36 -21.26
CA GLY A 35 -37.76 -11.41 -20.27
C GLY A 35 -37.14 -12.64 -20.92
N TYR A 36 -37.98 -13.57 -21.37
CA TYR A 36 -37.60 -14.76 -22.15
C TYR A 36 -37.94 -14.56 -23.61
N ALA A 37 -36.94 -14.52 -24.49
CA ALA A 37 -37.20 -14.29 -25.90
C ALA A 37 -36.31 -15.12 -26.82
N THR A 38 -36.89 -15.51 -27.97
CA THR A 38 -36.16 -16.02 -29.11
C THR A 38 -36.37 -15.09 -30.29
N ILE A 39 -35.28 -14.59 -30.86
CA ILE A 39 -35.26 -13.74 -32.05
C ILE A 39 -34.58 -14.51 -33.17
N ASN A 40 -35.28 -14.70 -34.26
CA ASN A 40 -34.78 -15.47 -35.37
C ASN A 40 -34.95 -14.74 -36.69
N ASN A 41 -33.98 -14.83 -37.57
CA ASN A 41 -34.00 -14.30 -38.93
C ASN A 41 -34.41 -12.79 -38.99
N SER A 42 -33.91 -11.96 -38.06
CA SER A 42 -34.38 -10.60 -37.84
C SER A 42 -33.30 -9.57 -38.15
N TYR A 43 -33.76 -8.34 -38.48
CA TYR A 43 -32.89 -7.24 -38.88
C TYR A 43 -33.14 -6.01 -38.00
N PHE A 44 -32.08 -5.52 -37.33
CA PHE A 44 -32.10 -4.39 -36.43
C PHE A 44 -31.07 -3.36 -36.88
N ALA A 45 -31.51 -2.20 -37.33
CA ALA A 45 -30.58 -1.19 -37.86
C ALA A 45 -30.90 0.24 -37.40
N ASP A 46 -29.84 1.05 -37.24
CA ASP A 46 -29.91 2.47 -36.99
C ASP A 46 -30.79 2.87 -35.78
N ASN A 47 -30.88 1.98 -34.79
CA ASN A 47 -31.65 2.25 -33.58
C ASN A 47 -30.82 2.95 -32.53
N VAL A 48 -31.46 3.79 -31.71
CA VAL A 48 -30.84 4.55 -30.64
C VAL A 48 -31.41 4.16 -29.29
N GLY A 49 -30.64 3.48 -28.46
CA GLY A 49 -31.03 3.09 -27.12
C GLY A 49 -31.04 4.23 -26.10
N ALA A 50 -31.71 4.02 -24.97
CA ALA A 50 -31.82 5.02 -23.91
C ALA A 50 -30.93 4.74 -22.69
N ALA A 51 -30.55 3.49 -22.41
CA ALA A 51 -29.74 3.09 -21.26
C ALA A 51 -29.09 1.71 -21.46
N LEU A 52 -29.68 0.65 -20.93
CA LEU A 52 -29.19 -0.73 -21.06
C LEU A 52 -29.66 -1.34 -22.38
N GLY A 53 -28.73 -1.65 -23.30
CA GLY A 53 -28.97 -2.17 -24.62
C GLY A 53 -29.48 -1.12 -25.64
N GLY A 54 -28.76 -1.00 -26.76
CA GLY A 54 -29.15 -0.07 -27.83
C GLY A 54 -30.48 -0.43 -28.50
N VAL A 55 -30.76 -1.71 -28.63
CA VAL A 55 -32.00 -2.23 -29.23
C VAL A 55 -32.73 -3.18 -28.29
N ILE A 56 -32.00 -4.09 -27.65
CA ILE A 56 -32.59 -5.14 -26.82
C ILE A 56 -31.97 -5.08 -25.41
N ARG A 57 -32.87 -5.09 -24.43
CA ARG A 57 -32.54 -5.35 -23.02
C ARG A 57 -33.17 -6.68 -22.61
N GLY A 58 -32.35 -7.75 -22.56
CA GLY A 58 -32.74 -9.07 -22.10
C GLY A 58 -32.54 -9.22 -20.58
N THR A 59 -33.59 -9.45 -19.82
CA THR A 59 -33.54 -9.57 -18.35
C THR A 59 -33.50 -11.00 -17.85
N ASN A 60 -33.73 -11.99 -18.73
CA ASN A 60 -33.62 -13.43 -18.45
C ASN A 60 -32.86 -14.11 -19.59
N ASN A 61 -33.40 -15.18 -20.18
CA ASN A 61 -32.76 -15.93 -21.26
C ASN A 61 -33.14 -15.34 -22.62
N LEU A 62 -32.17 -14.82 -23.31
CA LEU A 62 -32.28 -14.31 -24.68
C LEU A 62 -31.62 -15.28 -25.65
N THR A 63 -32.34 -15.73 -26.70
CA THR A 63 -31.77 -16.50 -27.80
C THR A 63 -31.86 -15.67 -29.08
N VAL A 64 -30.76 -15.48 -29.78
CA VAL A 64 -30.72 -14.72 -31.04
C VAL A 64 -30.09 -15.62 -32.10
N ILE A 65 -30.78 -15.79 -33.22
CA ILE A 65 -30.35 -16.73 -34.28
C ILE A 65 -30.50 -16.03 -35.63
N ASN A 66 -29.52 -16.25 -36.53
CA ASN A 66 -29.56 -15.82 -37.94
C ASN A 66 -29.96 -14.34 -38.15
N SER A 67 -29.58 -13.46 -37.24
CA SER A 67 -30.04 -12.07 -37.20
C SER A 67 -28.90 -11.07 -37.40
N LYS A 68 -29.24 -9.83 -37.76
CA LYS A 68 -28.28 -8.78 -38.00
C LYS A 68 -28.59 -7.56 -37.16
N PHE A 69 -27.53 -7.02 -36.53
CA PHE A 69 -27.56 -5.79 -35.73
C PHE A 69 -26.56 -4.81 -36.34
N ILE A 70 -27.04 -3.81 -37.04
CA ILE A 70 -26.22 -2.91 -37.84
C ILE A 70 -26.37 -1.46 -37.35
N ASN A 71 -25.27 -0.78 -37.08
CA ASN A 71 -25.21 0.64 -36.73
C ASN A 71 -26.18 1.04 -35.61
N ASN A 72 -26.42 0.17 -34.64
CA ASN A 72 -27.23 0.53 -33.47
C ASN A 72 -26.36 1.26 -32.43
N THR A 73 -26.94 2.22 -31.76
CA THR A 73 -26.18 3.06 -30.83
C THR A 73 -26.87 3.13 -29.47
N ASN A 74 -26.05 3.08 -28.43
CA ASN A 74 -26.45 3.41 -27.08
C ASN A 74 -25.58 4.59 -26.64
N PRO A 75 -26.12 5.84 -26.68
CA PRO A 75 -25.34 7.04 -26.54
C PRO A 75 -24.80 7.22 -25.11
N LYS A 76 -23.80 8.10 -24.97
CA LYS A 76 -23.07 8.32 -23.74
C LYS A 76 -23.96 8.80 -22.58
N ASN A 77 -24.26 7.90 -21.66
CA ASN A 77 -24.74 8.18 -20.29
C ASN A 77 -24.07 7.19 -19.33
N SER A 78 -24.29 7.32 -18.03
CA SER A 78 -23.69 6.45 -17.01
C SER A 78 -23.97 4.95 -17.17
N ASN A 79 -24.98 4.57 -17.95
CA ASN A 79 -25.45 3.19 -18.11
C ASN A 79 -25.57 2.80 -19.59
N ALA A 80 -24.79 3.39 -20.48
CA ALA A 80 -24.85 3.11 -21.93
C ALA A 80 -24.11 1.79 -22.26
N GLU A 81 -24.63 0.67 -21.78
CA GLU A 81 -24.06 -0.68 -21.88
C GLU A 81 -24.75 -1.47 -23.02
N GLY A 82 -23.95 -2.11 -23.90
CA GLY A 82 -24.42 -2.83 -25.05
C GLY A 82 -24.94 -1.91 -26.17
N GLY A 83 -24.16 -1.69 -27.23
CA GLY A 83 -24.59 -0.86 -28.37
C GLY A 83 -25.78 -1.42 -29.12
N ALA A 84 -25.90 -2.74 -29.18
CA ALA A 84 -27.08 -3.44 -29.71
C ALA A 84 -27.83 -4.15 -28.60
N VAL A 85 -27.17 -5.00 -27.82
CA VAL A 85 -27.80 -5.92 -26.87
C VAL A 85 -27.20 -5.78 -25.47
N TYR A 86 -28.06 -5.65 -24.48
CA TYR A 86 -27.78 -5.92 -23.08
C TYR A 86 -28.49 -7.21 -22.68
N ALA A 87 -27.80 -8.18 -22.08
CA ALA A 87 -28.43 -9.43 -21.66
C ALA A 87 -27.90 -9.92 -20.32
N GLN A 88 -28.76 -10.61 -19.54
CA GLN A 88 -28.32 -11.40 -18.40
C GLN A 88 -27.79 -12.78 -18.88
N ASN A 89 -28.58 -13.54 -19.66
CA ASN A 89 -28.14 -14.75 -20.33
C ASN A 89 -28.38 -14.61 -21.84
N ILE A 90 -27.42 -15.04 -22.64
CA ILE A 90 -27.57 -14.99 -24.10
C ILE A 90 -27.03 -16.27 -24.77
N ILE A 91 -27.80 -16.75 -25.73
CA ILE A 91 -27.37 -17.72 -26.74
C ILE A 91 -27.46 -16.98 -28.07
N SER A 92 -26.34 -16.78 -28.73
CA SER A 92 -26.21 -16.05 -30.02
C SER A 92 -25.65 -17.01 -31.07
N ILE A 93 -26.34 -17.19 -32.18
CA ILE A 93 -25.96 -18.19 -33.20
C ILE A 93 -26.10 -17.57 -34.58
N ASN A 94 -25.05 -17.63 -35.39
CA ASN A 94 -25.02 -17.18 -36.79
C ASN A 94 -25.46 -15.73 -36.99
N ASN A 95 -25.12 -14.82 -36.08
CA ASN A 95 -25.50 -13.44 -36.15
C ASN A 95 -24.35 -12.54 -36.66
N ILE A 96 -24.73 -11.37 -37.17
CA ILE A 96 -23.81 -10.30 -37.54
C ILE A 96 -24.08 -9.09 -36.65
N TYR A 97 -23.07 -8.66 -35.93
CA TYR A 97 -23.07 -7.41 -35.16
C TYR A 97 -22.06 -6.46 -35.83
N ASP A 98 -22.54 -5.47 -36.56
CA ASP A 98 -21.69 -4.56 -37.33
C ASP A 98 -21.92 -3.10 -36.95
N SER A 99 -20.84 -2.39 -36.74
CA SER A 99 -20.82 -0.94 -36.51
C SER A 99 -21.69 -0.46 -35.33
N ASN A 100 -21.93 -1.30 -34.33
CA ASN A 100 -22.70 -0.89 -33.15
C ASN A 100 -21.80 -0.11 -32.17
N TYR A 101 -22.43 0.82 -31.45
CA TYR A 101 -21.71 1.73 -30.52
C TYR A 101 -22.34 1.75 -29.14
N ALA A 102 -21.51 1.58 -28.12
CA ALA A 102 -21.86 1.79 -26.71
C ALA A 102 -21.07 2.96 -26.10
N GLY A 103 -21.79 3.84 -25.41
CA GLY A 103 -21.18 4.98 -24.71
C GLY A 103 -20.33 4.60 -23.49
N THR A 104 -20.46 3.36 -22.99
CA THR A 104 -19.63 2.82 -21.89
C THR A 104 -18.99 1.49 -22.24
N LYS A 105 -19.71 0.36 -22.23
CA LYS A 105 -19.15 -0.97 -22.33
C LYS A 105 -19.90 -1.87 -23.30
N GLY A 106 -19.17 -2.79 -23.97
CA GLY A 106 -19.72 -3.73 -24.91
C GLY A 106 -20.31 -3.05 -26.14
N GLY A 107 -19.45 -2.68 -27.12
CA GLY A 107 -19.86 -1.94 -28.31
C GLY A 107 -21.02 -2.55 -29.07
N ALA A 108 -21.09 -3.89 -29.14
CA ALA A 108 -22.27 -4.60 -29.61
C ALA A 108 -23.05 -5.23 -28.47
N VAL A 109 -22.42 -6.05 -27.64
CA VAL A 109 -23.11 -6.85 -26.61
C VAL A 109 -22.48 -6.62 -25.24
N TYR A 110 -23.36 -6.37 -24.27
CA TYR A 110 -23.01 -6.37 -22.86
C TYR A 110 -23.74 -7.52 -22.15
N VAL A 111 -22.98 -8.37 -21.45
CA VAL A 111 -23.54 -9.47 -20.63
C VAL A 111 -23.37 -9.09 -19.18
N SER A 112 -24.50 -8.91 -18.48
CA SER A 112 -24.49 -8.52 -17.06
C SER A 112 -24.23 -9.73 -16.16
N GLY A 113 -23.61 -9.43 -15.02
CA GLY A 113 -23.03 -10.42 -14.13
C GLY A 113 -23.98 -11.51 -13.59
N GLY A 114 -23.48 -12.71 -13.53
CA GLY A 114 -24.14 -13.86 -12.95
C GLY A 114 -24.68 -14.89 -13.96
N ALA A 115 -24.42 -14.70 -15.25
CA ALA A 115 -25.13 -15.36 -16.31
C ALA A 115 -24.25 -16.17 -17.27
N LYS A 116 -24.87 -16.94 -18.12
CA LYS A 116 -24.23 -17.74 -19.16
C LYS A 116 -24.35 -17.05 -20.51
N ALA A 117 -23.22 -16.86 -21.20
CA ALA A 117 -23.17 -16.32 -22.55
C ALA A 117 -22.56 -17.35 -23.51
N THR A 118 -23.23 -17.61 -24.62
CA THR A 118 -22.73 -18.51 -25.66
C THR A 118 -22.90 -17.84 -27.01
N PHE A 119 -21.82 -17.77 -27.77
CA PHE A 119 -21.76 -17.19 -29.11
C PHE A 119 -21.21 -18.25 -30.06
N ILE A 120 -21.94 -18.56 -31.11
CA ILE A 120 -21.58 -19.61 -32.05
C ILE A 120 -21.72 -19.07 -33.49
N ASN A 121 -20.66 -19.18 -34.27
CA ASN A 121 -20.60 -18.73 -35.67
C ASN A 121 -20.98 -17.25 -35.86
N ASP A 122 -20.82 -16.42 -34.84
CA ASP A 122 -21.16 -14.99 -34.90
C ASP A 122 -19.99 -14.18 -35.49
N THR A 123 -20.35 -13.03 -36.08
CA THR A 123 -19.36 -12.06 -36.54
C THR A 123 -19.59 -10.71 -35.88
N PHE A 124 -18.56 -10.21 -35.19
CA PHE A 124 -18.51 -8.89 -34.60
C PHE A 124 -17.52 -8.05 -35.39
N ILE A 125 -18.01 -7.06 -36.12
CA ILE A 125 -17.17 -6.24 -37.00
C ILE A 125 -17.43 -4.74 -36.77
N ASN A 126 -16.37 -3.93 -36.75
CA ASN A 126 -16.43 -2.46 -36.62
C ASN A 126 -17.18 -1.95 -35.35
N ASN A 127 -17.41 -2.79 -34.33
CA ASN A 127 -18.12 -2.32 -33.16
C ASN A 127 -17.20 -1.51 -32.25
N ARG A 128 -17.79 -0.54 -31.54
CA ARG A 128 -17.03 0.39 -30.71
C ARG A 128 -17.68 0.61 -29.36
N ALA A 129 -16.86 0.52 -28.27
CA ALA A 129 -17.21 1.01 -26.96
C ALA A 129 -16.34 2.27 -26.63
N ALA A 130 -16.93 3.27 -25.96
CA ALA A 130 -16.12 4.35 -25.41
C ALA A 130 -15.30 3.92 -24.20
N GLY A 131 -15.77 2.90 -23.49
CA GLY A 131 -15.05 2.19 -22.43
C GLY A 131 -14.63 0.80 -22.89
N ASP A 132 -14.83 -0.21 -22.05
CA ASP A 132 -14.27 -1.56 -22.23
C ASP A 132 -15.10 -2.47 -23.12
N GLY A 133 -14.41 -3.43 -23.79
CA GLY A 133 -15.04 -4.41 -24.65
C GLY A 133 -15.57 -3.81 -25.93
N GLY A 134 -14.70 -3.57 -26.92
CA GLY A 134 -15.07 -2.92 -28.19
C GLY A 134 -16.25 -3.58 -28.88
N ALA A 135 -16.33 -4.90 -28.87
CA ALA A 135 -17.50 -5.63 -29.32
C ALA A 135 -18.29 -6.22 -28.15
N VAL A 136 -17.64 -6.99 -27.27
CA VAL A 136 -18.31 -7.71 -26.18
C VAL A 136 -17.70 -7.35 -24.84
N TYR A 137 -18.58 -7.11 -23.85
CA TYR A 137 -18.22 -7.04 -22.45
C TYR A 137 -19.01 -8.10 -21.68
N ALA A 138 -18.30 -9.01 -21.00
CA ALA A 138 -18.94 -10.06 -20.21
C ALA A 138 -18.24 -10.23 -18.85
N TYR A 139 -18.98 -10.06 -17.75
CA TYR A 139 -18.41 -10.15 -16.41
C TYR A 139 -19.25 -10.97 -15.43
N ILE A 140 -18.59 -11.43 -14.36
CA ILE A 140 -19.19 -12.17 -13.26
C ILE A 140 -19.45 -11.22 -12.11
N SER A 141 -20.68 -11.13 -11.61
CA SER A 141 -21.04 -10.28 -10.46
C SER A 141 -21.28 -11.03 -9.16
N SER A 142 -21.34 -12.36 -9.17
CA SER A 142 -21.75 -13.16 -8.02
C SER A 142 -20.73 -14.24 -7.67
N SER A 143 -20.46 -14.39 -6.37
CA SER A 143 -19.55 -15.39 -5.80
C SER A 143 -20.05 -16.86 -5.89
N SER A 144 -21.27 -17.08 -6.37
CA SER A 144 -21.91 -18.41 -6.37
C SER A 144 -21.98 -19.08 -7.74
N PHE A 145 -21.74 -18.34 -8.82
CA PHE A 145 -21.77 -18.86 -10.17
C PHE A 145 -20.48 -18.46 -10.90
N VAL A 146 -19.94 -19.40 -11.66
CA VAL A 146 -18.84 -19.19 -12.59
C VAL A 146 -19.44 -19.20 -14.00
N PRO A 147 -20.02 -18.10 -14.51
CA PRO A 147 -20.43 -18.04 -15.89
C PRO A 147 -19.17 -17.89 -16.73
N VAL A 148 -18.95 -18.81 -17.61
CA VAL A 148 -17.93 -18.73 -18.65
C VAL A 148 -18.64 -18.26 -19.91
N ALA A 149 -18.21 -17.12 -20.44
CA ALA A 149 -18.59 -16.76 -21.79
C ALA A 149 -17.91 -17.74 -22.77
N THR A 150 -18.68 -18.37 -23.63
CA THR A 150 -18.15 -19.32 -24.62
C THR A 150 -18.32 -18.74 -26.02
N PHE A 151 -17.24 -18.74 -26.77
CA PHE A 151 -17.20 -18.30 -28.16
C PHE A 151 -16.71 -19.47 -29.02
N GLU A 152 -17.48 -19.86 -29.99
CA GLU A 152 -17.20 -20.98 -30.88
C GLU A 152 -17.31 -20.52 -32.35
N ASN A 153 -16.25 -20.65 -33.12
CA ASN A 153 -16.16 -20.20 -34.53
C ASN A 153 -16.55 -18.73 -34.74
N VAL A 154 -16.20 -17.86 -33.79
CA VAL A 154 -16.55 -16.43 -33.79
C VAL A 154 -15.45 -15.58 -34.44
N LYS A 155 -15.86 -14.51 -35.11
CA LYS A 155 -14.93 -13.53 -35.70
C LYS A 155 -15.11 -12.16 -35.03
N PHE A 156 -14.00 -11.62 -34.54
CA PHE A 156 -13.90 -10.24 -34.05
C PHE A 156 -12.97 -9.46 -34.99
N ILE A 157 -13.52 -8.54 -35.78
CA ILE A 157 -12.77 -7.82 -36.82
C ILE A 157 -12.93 -6.31 -36.63
N ASN A 158 -11.83 -5.59 -36.56
CA ASN A 158 -11.79 -4.13 -36.51
C ASN A 158 -12.67 -3.51 -35.40
N ASN A 159 -12.77 -4.15 -34.22
CA ASN A 159 -13.49 -3.60 -33.10
C ASN A 159 -12.59 -2.72 -32.23
N SER A 160 -13.18 -1.73 -31.51
CA SER A 160 -12.36 -0.82 -30.70
C SER A 160 -12.98 -0.47 -29.35
N GLY A 161 -12.13 -0.41 -28.32
CA GLY A 161 -12.51 -0.10 -26.93
C GLY A 161 -11.42 0.64 -26.17
N ALA A 162 -11.68 1.05 -24.94
CA ALA A 162 -10.64 1.55 -24.05
C ALA A 162 -9.72 0.41 -23.61
N ASN A 163 -10.30 -0.68 -23.09
CA ASN A 163 -9.62 -1.94 -22.82
C ASN A 163 -10.37 -3.09 -23.51
N GLY A 164 -9.64 -4.08 -24.04
CA GLY A 164 -10.22 -5.15 -24.80
C GLY A 164 -10.82 -4.67 -26.13
N GLY A 165 -10.00 -4.48 -27.16
CA GLY A 165 -10.46 -3.98 -28.45
C GLY A 165 -11.61 -4.81 -29.02
N ALA A 166 -11.54 -6.13 -28.90
CA ALA A 166 -12.65 -7.04 -29.23
C ALA A 166 -13.50 -7.35 -28.00
N ALA A 167 -12.89 -7.92 -26.95
CA ALA A 167 -13.63 -8.43 -25.79
C ALA A 167 -12.98 -8.06 -24.47
N THR A 168 -13.81 -7.70 -23.51
CA THR A 168 -13.42 -7.56 -22.09
C THR A 168 -14.19 -8.62 -21.31
N VAL A 169 -13.48 -9.53 -20.65
CA VAL A 169 -14.07 -10.68 -19.97
C VAL A 169 -13.45 -10.92 -18.60
N SER A 170 -14.22 -11.47 -17.66
CA SER A 170 -13.71 -11.96 -16.37
C SER A 170 -13.39 -13.46 -16.37
N GLY A 171 -13.50 -14.13 -17.51
CA GLY A 171 -13.25 -15.53 -17.80
C GLY A 171 -14.03 -15.95 -19.03
N ALA A 172 -13.43 -16.72 -19.91
CA ALA A 172 -14.06 -17.15 -21.16
C ALA A 172 -13.38 -18.37 -21.77
N THR A 173 -14.11 -19.04 -22.67
CA THR A 173 -13.55 -20.05 -23.58
C THR A 173 -13.71 -19.56 -25.01
N PHE A 174 -12.61 -19.54 -25.76
CA PHE A 174 -12.54 -19.18 -27.18
C PHE A 174 -12.08 -20.40 -27.98
N ASN A 175 -12.98 -20.99 -28.76
CA ASN A 175 -12.71 -22.14 -29.61
C ASN A 175 -12.78 -21.73 -31.07
N ASN A 176 -11.69 -21.87 -31.82
CA ASN A 176 -11.58 -21.51 -33.23
C ASN A 176 -12.08 -20.07 -33.50
N VAL A 177 -11.52 -19.10 -32.77
CA VAL A 177 -11.93 -17.70 -32.83
C VAL A 177 -10.88 -16.86 -33.56
N THR A 178 -11.33 -15.97 -34.44
CA THR A 178 -10.47 -15.02 -35.12
C THR A 178 -10.54 -13.63 -34.46
N PHE A 179 -9.43 -13.09 -34.02
CA PHE A 179 -9.24 -11.71 -33.57
C PHE A 179 -8.34 -10.97 -34.56
N LYS A 180 -8.93 -10.11 -35.37
CA LYS A 180 -8.20 -9.40 -36.43
C LYS A 180 -8.42 -7.89 -36.37
N ASP A 181 -7.32 -7.13 -36.46
CA ASP A 181 -7.34 -5.66 -36.56
C ASP A 181 -8.09 -4.96 -35.40
N ASN A 182 -8.25 -5.61 -34.22
CA ASN A 182 -8.91 -4.99 -33.08
C ASN A 182 -7.95 -4.05 -32.34
N THR A 183 -8.50 -2.97 -31.78
CA THR A 183 -7.67 -1.93 -31.15
C THR A 183 -8.21 -1.53 -29.79
N ALA A 184 -7.34 -1.50 -28.79
CA ALA A 184 -7.64 -0.89 -27.49
C ALA A 184 -6.80 0.38 -27.28
N ASN A 185 -7.39 1.39 -26.66
CA ASN A 185 -6.69 2.65 -26.37
C ASN A 185 -5.66 2.47 -25.25
N THR A 186 -5.83 1.47 -24.39
CA THR A 186 -4.96 1.25 -23.22
C THR A 186 -4.42 -0.17 -23.16
N MET A 187 -5.27 -1.19 -22.98
CA MET A 187 -4.84 -2.56 -22.68
C MET A 187 -5.63 -3.61 -23.46
N GLY A 188 -4.92 -4.68 -23.93
CA GLY A 188 -5.52 -5.82 -24.58
C GLY A 188 -6.13 -5.51 -25.93
N GLY A 189 -5.31 -5.46 -26.99
CA GLY A 189 -5.77 -5.12 -28.35
C GLY A 189 -6.91 -6.00 -28.84
N ALA A 190 -6.89 -7.29 -28.50
CA ALA A 190 -8.00 -8.21 -28.69
C ALA A 190 -8.79 -8.41 -27.39
N ILE A 191 -8.14 -8.90 -26.34
CA ILE A 191 -8.80 -9.34 -25.10
C ILE A 191 -8.20 -8.60 -23.88
N TYR A 192 -9.08 -8.05 -23.06
CA TYR A 192 -8.77 -7.63 -21.70
C TYR A 192 -9.39 -8.60 -20.71
N LEU A 193 -8.56 -9.35 -20.00
CA LEU A 193 -8.98 -10.26 -18.94
C LEU A 193 -8.85 -9.56 -17.60
N PHE A 194 -9.92 -9.42 -16.86
CA PHE A 194 -9.92 -8.79 -15.54
C PHE A 194 -10.48 -9.73 -14.47
N SER A 195 -9.98 -9.61 -13.25
CA SER A 195 -10.55 -10.33 -12.12
C SER A 195 -11.61 -9.50 -11.40
N VAL A 196 -12.63 -10.15 -10.87
CA VAL A 196 -13.70 -9.51 -10.11
C VAL A 196 -13.48 -9.70 -8.62
N THR A 197 -13.42 -8.58 -7.89
CA THR A 197 -13.22 -8.55 -6.44
C THR A 197 -14.54 -8.70 -5.70
N ASN A 198 -14.91 -9.90 -5.28
CA ASN A 198 -16.04 -10.10 -4.36
C ASN A 198 -15.66 -10.88 -3.10
N GLY A 199 -14.43 -10.68 -2.58
CA GLY A 199 -14.03 -11.19 -1.27
C GLY A 199 -13.96 -12.72 -1.12
N LYS A 200 -14.03 -13.49 -2.22
CA LYS A 200 -13.86 -14.95 -2.20
C LYS A 200 -12.96 -15.41 -3.33
N THR A 201 -11.81 -15.91 -2.97
CA THR A 201 -10.63 -16.21 -3.79
C THR A 201 -10.69 -17.52 -4.57
N SER A 202 -11.80 -18.26 -4.60
CA SER A 202 -11.73 -19.68 -4.98
C SER A 202 -12.23 -20.07 -6.37
N ASN A 203 -12.86 -19.18 -7.14
CA ASN A 203 -13.49 -19.61 -8.41
C ASN A 203 -13.44 -18.53 -9.51
N ILE A 204 -12.29 -17.96 -9.83
CA ILE A 204 -12.17 -17.14 -11.03
C ILE A 204 -11.97 -18.09 -12.21
N PRO A 205 -12.84 -18.04 -13.24
CA PRO A 205 -12.67 -18.86 -14.40
C PRO A 205 -11.46 -18.42 -15.23
N ASP A 206 -10.73 -19.39 -15.72
CA ASP A 206 -9.61 -19.14 -16.58
C ASP A 206 -10.08 -18.66 -17.96
N LEU A 207 -9.18 -17.97 -18.65
CA LEU A 207 -9.28 -17.76 -20.08
C LEU A 207 -8.72 -18.98 -20.79
N THR A 208 -9.56 -19.72 -21.49
CA THR A 208 -9.18 -20.86 -22.32
C THR A 208 -9.25 -20.45 -23.79
N ILE A 209 -8.19 -20.68 -24.52
CA ILE A 209 -8.09 -20.36 -25.95
C ILE A 209 -7.65 -21.63 -26.67
N SER A 210 -8.34 -22.04 -27.71
CA SER A 210 -7.91 -23.17 -28.53
C SER A 210 -6.73 -22.80 -29.42
N ASP A 211 -5.89 -23.77 -29.73
CA ASP A 211 -4.65 -23.58 -30.51
C ASP A 211 -4.92 -23.10 -31.94
N ASP A 212 -6.09 -23.38 -32.50
CA ASP A 212 -6.55 -22.97 -33.82
C ASP A 212 -7.18 -21.55 -33.84
N SER A 213 -7.26 -20.88 -32.71
CA SER A 213 -7.67 -19.48 -32.67
C SER A 213 -6.57 -18.57 -33.25
N LEU A 214 -6.98 -17.51 -33.98
CA LEU A 214 -6.08 -16.63 -34.73
C LEU A 214 -6.05 -15.23 -34.14
N PHE A 215 -4.83 -14.69 -33.92
CA PHE A 215 -4.61 -13.31 -33.49
C PHE A 215 -3.79 -12.59 -34.56
N GLU A 216 -4.36 -11.60 -35.25
CA GLU A 216 -3.76 -10.91 -36.36
C GLU A 216 -3.93 -9.39 -36.23
N ASN A 217 -2.82 -8.65 -36.26
CA ASN A 217 -2.77 -7.19 -36.29
C ASN A 217 -3.54 -6.48 -35.18
N ASN A 218 -3.81 -7.14 -34.03
CA ASN A 218 -4.42 -6.44 -32.92
C ASN A 218 -3.43 -5.45 -32.29
N ASN A 219 -3.92 -4.38 -31.69
CA ASN A 219 -3.05 -3.32 -31.19
C ASN A 219 -3.56 -2.69 -29.89
N ALA A 220 -2.64 -2.49 -28.94
CA ALA A 220 -2.82 -1.69 -27.73
C ALA A 220 -1.47 -1.21 -27.20
N PRO A 221 -1.40 -0.13 -26.45
CA PRO A 221 -0.19 0.29 -25.75
C PRO A 221 0.37 -0.78 -24.81
N GLN A 222 -0.51 -1.53 -24.15
CA GLN A 222 -0.15 -2.66 -23.28
C GLN A 222 -0.92 -3.92 -23.69
N GLY A 223 -0.19 -5.01 -23.94
CA GLY A 223 -0.80 -6.27 -24.37
C GLY A 223 -1.37 -6.22 -25.77
N LYS A 224 -0.50 -6.40 -26.77
CA LYS A 224 -0.87 -6.36 -28.19
C LYS A 224 -2.13 -7.19 -28.48
N ASP A 225 -2.19 -8.42 -28.00
CA ASP A 225 -3.37 -9.27 -28.16
C ASP A 225 -4.14 -9.40 -26.86
N ILE A 226 -3.49 -9.87 -25.79
CA ILE A 226 -4.15 -10.17 -24.51
C ILE A 226 -3.44 -9.41 -23.39
N TYR A 227 -4.22 -8.74 -22.58
CA TYR A 227 -3.75 -8.16 -21.33
C TYR A 227 -4.49 -8.80 -20.15
N ILE A 228 -3.71 -9.27 -19.16
CA ILE A 228 -4.23 -9.85 -17.92
C ILE A 228 -4.08 -8.79 -16.83
N SER A 229 -5.20 -8.30 -16.30
CA SER A 229 -5.21 -7.38 -15.18
C SER A 229 -5.01 -8.15 -13.88
N THR A 230 -3.94 -7.82 -13.17
CA THR A 230 -3.70 -8.28 -11.81
C THR A 230 -4.26 -7.26 -10.83
N PRO A 231 -5.34 -7.53 -10.11
CA PRO A 231 -5.74 -6.70 -8.99
C PRO A 231 -4.88 -7.01 -7.77
N ASP A 232 -4.93 -6.12 -6.78
CA ASP A 232 -4.21 -6.20 -5.51
C ASP A 232 -4.10 -7.62 -4.94
N ALA A 233 -3.00 -7.92 -4.28
CA ALA A 233 -2.54 -9.23 -3.79
C ALA A 233 -3.53 -10.07 -2.94
N ASN A 234 -4.72 -9.56 -2.66
CA ASN A 234 -5.78 -10.26 -1.90
C ASN A 234 -6.95 -10.75 -2.77
N ASN A 235 -6.89 -10.57 -4.07
CA ASN A 235 -7.99 -10.89 -4.98
C ASN A 235 -7.50 -11.89 -6.02
N GLY A 236 -8.23 -12.98 -6.18
CA GLY A 236 -7.87 -14.10 -7.05
C GLY A 236 -7.38 -13.67 -8.44
N ILE A 237 -6.43 -14.39 -8.96
CA ILE A 237 -5.69 -14.08 -10.19
C ILE A 237 -6.40 -14.74 -11.37
N ALA A 238 -6.66 -13.94 -12.40
CA ALA A 238 -7.17 -14.45 -13.68
C ALA A 238 -6.01 -15.05 -14.49
N ASN A 239 -6.17 -16.23 -15.04
CA ASN A 239 -5.14 -16.97 -15.77
C ASN A 239 -5.54 -17.31 -17.20
N VAL A 240 -4.54 -17.43 -18.08
CA VAL A 240 -4.70 -18.02 -19.42
C VAL A 240 -4.19 -19.44 -19.37
N THR A 241 -4.97 -20.41 -19.82
CA THR A 241 -4.56 -21.83 -19.85
C THR A 241 -3.60 -22.09 -21.01
N GLY A 242 -2.83 -23.18 -20.95
CA GLY A 242 -1.99 -23.65 -22.06
C GLY A 242 -0.68 -22.87 -22.26
N LEU A 243 -0.26 -22.03 -21.30
CA LEU A 243 0.97 -21.27 -21.45
C LEU A 243 2.24 -22.12 -21.30
N THR A 244 3.23 -21.78 -22.12
CA THR A 244 4.62 -22.23 -21.95
C THR A 244 5.48 -21.06 -21.54
N ILE A 245 6.23 -21.23 -20.44
CA ILE A 245 7.17 -20.24 -19.90
C ILE A 245 8.58 -20.79 -20.13
N THR A 246 9.34 -20.11 -21.00
CA THR A 246 10.72 -20.50 -21.35
C THR A 246 11.70 -19.50 -20.78
N PHE A 247 12.56 -19.94 -19.88
CA PHE A 247 13.69 -19.15 -19.36
C PHE A 247 14.87 -19.27 -20.34
N ASN A 248 15.35 -18.12 -20.82
CA ASN A 248 16.38 -18.13 -21.87
C ASN A 248 17.77 -18.35 -21.27
N ASP A 249 18.62 -19.06 -22.01
CA ASP A 249 20.04 -19.16 -21.69
C ASP A 249 20.71 -17.78 -21.73
N LEU A 250 21.67 -17.57 -20.83
CA LEU A 250 22.35 -16.29 -20.66
C LEU A 250 23.86 -16.49 -20.49
N ASN A 251 24.65 -15.73 -21.23
CA ASN A 251 26.08 -15.60 -21.01
C ASN A 251 26.38 -14.22 -20.42
N VAL A 252 27.07 -14.17 -19.30
CA VAL A 252 27.36 -12.98 -18.54
C VAL A 252 28.86 -12.77 -18.41
N ALA A 253 29.34 -11.57 -18.75
CA ALA A 253 30.75 -11.17 -18.63
C ALA A 253 30.97 -10.07 -17.58
N GLU A 254 29.93 -9.63 -16.91
CA GLU A 254 29.89 -8.56 -15.90
C GLU A 254 29.20 -9.03 -14.62
N LEU A 255 29.19 -8.19 -13.58
CA LEU A 255 28.49 -8.50 -12.32
C LEU A 255 26.95 -8.49 -12.46
N ALA A 256 26.44 -7.96 -13.57
CA ALA A 256 25.01 -7.87 -13.85
C ALA A 256 24.64 -8.54 -15.16
N GLY A 257 23.40 -9.01 -15.25
CA GLY A 257 22.87 -9.60 -16.49
C GLY A 257 21.35 -9.57 -16.52
N LYS A 258 20.78 -9.58 -17.72
CA LYS A 258 19.34 -9.55 -17.96
C LYS A 258 18.78 -10.97 -18.00
N LEU A 259 18.10 -11.38 -16.94
CA LEU A 259 17.30 -12.60 -16.94
C LEU A 259 16.07 -12.37 -17.80
N THR A 260 15.75 -13.30 -18.69
CA THR A 260 14.56 -13.19 -19.53
C THR A 260 13.76 -14.49 -19.53
N ALA A 261 12.44 -14.33 -19.54
CA ALA A 261 11.50 -15.41 -19.74
C ALA A 261 10.49 -15.04 -20.83
N GLN A 262 10.21 -15.99 -21.73
CA GLN A 262 9.16 -15.87 -22.73
C GLN A 262 7.91 -16.59 -22.27
N VAL A 263 6.78 -15.92 -22.34
CA VAL A 263 5.44 -16.46 -22.08
C VAL A 263 4.72 -16.59 -23.42
N THR A 264 4.47 -17.82 -23.83
CA THR A 264 3.90 -18.14 -25.15
C THR A 264 2.63 -18.99 -25.01
N HIS A 265 1.69 -18.80 -25.92
CA HIS A 265 0.52 -19.64 -26.11
C HIS A 265 0.58 -20.32 -27.50
N PRO A 266 0.09 -21.56 -27.68
CA PRO A 266 0.13 -22.27 -28.96
C PRO A 266 -0.57 -21.53 -30.12
N SER A 267 -1.63 -20.75 -29.84
CA SER A 267 -2.30 -19.92 -30.85
C SER A 267 -1.45 -18.75 -31.36
N GLY A 268 -0.28 -18.52 -30.81
CA GLY A 268 0.58 -17.38 -31.16
C GLY A 268 0.15 -16.04 -30.51
N ALA A 269 -0.88 -16.01 -29.68
CA ALA A 269 -1.32 -14.81 -28.97
C ALA A 269 -0.20 -14.21 -28.10
N VAL A 270 -0.01 -12.90 -28.21
CA VAL A 270 0.95 -12.14 -27.42
C VAL A 270 0.29 -11.70 -26.10
N ILE A 271 0.85 -12.15 -24.98
CA ILE A 271 0.28 -11.98 -23.63
C ILE A 271 1.04 -10.93 -22.87
N SER A 272 0.35 -10.06 -22.16
CA SER A 272 0.90 -9.11 -21.21
C SER A 272 0.11 -9.12 -19.91
N GLY A 273 0.68 -8.53 -18.87
CA GLY A 273 0.16 -8.60 -17.50
C GLY A 273 0.67 -9.84 -16.77
N ASN A 274 0.36 -9.93 -15.49
CA ASN A 274 0.98 -10.85 -14.55
C ASN A 274 2.52 -10.74 -14.49
N THR A 275 3.14 -11.51 -13.62
CA THR A 275 4.58 -11.42 -13.35
C THR A 275 5.25 -12.78 -13.50
N VAL A 276 6.55 -12.75 -13.81
CA VAL A 276 7.44 -13.90 -13.69
C VAL A 276 8.35 -13.69 -12.49
N THR A 277 8.38 -14.64 -11.58
CA THR A 277 9.39 -14.72 -10.52
C THR A 277 10.55 -15.56 -10.99
N PHE A 278 11.76 -15.01 -10.93
CA PHE A 278 12.98 -15.67 -11.34
C PHE A 278 13.72 -16.29 -10.15
N PHE A 279 14.29 -17.47 -10.38
CA PHE A 279 15.16 -18.18 -9.43
C PHE A 279 16.48 -18.56 -10.11
N ILE A 280 17.58 -18.35 -9.39
CA ILE A 280 18.93 -18.83 -9.77
C ILE A 280 19.31 -19.92 -8.79
N ASP A 281 19.57 -21.15 -9.29
CA ASP A 281 19.81 -22.36 -8.48
C ASP A 281 18.78 -22.56 -7.37
N GLY A 282 17.50 -22.26 -7.68
CA GLY A 282 16.40 -22.37 -6.73
C GLY A 282 16.27 -21.23 -5.70
N ASN A 283 17.21 -20.28 -5.70
CA ASN A 283 17.15 -19.11 -4.84
C ASN A 283 16.42 -17.95 -5.55
N TYR A 284 15.60 -17.22 -4.83
CA TYR A 284 14.89 -16.04 -5.37
C TYR A 284 15.87 -15.02 -5.94
N ALA A 285 15.68 -14.64 -7.18
CA ALA A 285 16.49 -13.64 -7.87
C ALA A 285 15.75 -12.32 -8.07
N GLY A 286 14.45 -12.37 -8.42
CA GLY A 286 13.65 -11.18 -8.63
C GLY A 286 12.33 -11.49 -9.32
N ILE A 287 11.55 -10.43 -9.57
CA ILE A 287 10.23 -10.49 -10.23
C ILE A 287 10.16 -9.44 -11.32
N ALA A 288 9.51 -9.74 -12.43
CA ALA A 288 9.29 -8.81 -13.53
C ALA A 288 7.91 -9.00 -14.17
N ASP A 289 7.32 -7.88 -14.61
CA ASP A 289 6.07 -7.88 -15.38
C ASP A 289 6.27 -8.51 -16.76
N VAL A 290 5.24 -9.21 -17.21
CA VAL A 290 5.20 -9.70 -18.59
C VAL A 290 4.67 -8.61 -19.50
N VAL A 291 5.51 -8.16 -20.43
CA VAL A 291 5.17 -7.15 -21.43
C VAL A 291 5.38 -7.74 -22.82
N ASN A 292 4.31 -7.82 -23.58
CA ASN A 292 4.32 -8.42 -24.93
C ASN A 292 4.99 -9.79 -25.00
N GLY A 293 4.65 -10.66 -24.07
CA GLY A 293 5.13 -12.03 -24.01
C GLY A 293 6.53 -12.20 -23.38
N ILE A 294 7.14 -11.13 -22.88
CA ILE A 294 8.50 -11.19 -22.33
C ILE A 294 8.53 -10.58 -20.93
N ALA A 295 9.11 -11.30 -19.99
CA ALA A 295 9.52 -10.76 -18.69
C ALA A 295 11.04 -10.57 -18.69
N THR A 296 11.52 -9.42 -18.21
CA THR A 296 12.95 -9.10 -18.13
C THR A 296 13.30 -8.55 -16.77
N TYR A 297 14.29 -9.15 -16.12
CA TYR A 297 14.80 -8.72 -14.82
C TYR A 297 16.31 -8.48 -14.86
N ASN A 298 16.78 -7.34 -14.40
CA ASN A 298 18.20 -7.04 -14.27
C ASN A 298 18.72 -7.60 -12.95
N TYR A 299 19.43 -8.72 -13.01
CA TYR A 299 20.08 -9.31 -11.83
C TYR A 299 21.49 -8.77 -11.67
N VAL A 300 21.87 -8.48 -10.43
CA VAL A 300 23.20 -7.98 -10.03
C VAL A 300 23.80 -8.90 -8.97
N GLY A 301 25.10 -9.07 -9.01
CA GLY A 301 25.85 -9.89 -8.02
C GLY A 301 26.17 -11.27 -8.53
N PHE A 302 26.35 -11.45 -9.85
CA PHE A 302 26.91 -12.70 -10.41
C PHE A 302 28.35 -12.91 -9.93
N GLU A 303 28.68 -14.17 -9.75
CA GLU A 303 30.04 -14.68 -9.55
C GLU A 303 30.36 -15.65 -10.69
N ASP A 304 31.65 -15.93 -10.95
CA ASP A 304 32.03 -16.89 -11.97
C ASP A 304 31.41 -18.27 -11.71
N GLY A 305 30.82 -18.86 -12.72
CA GLY A 305 30.16 -20.15 -12.57
C GLY A 305 29.11 -20.46 -13.63
N LYS A 306 28.44 -21.60 -13.42
CA LYS A 306 27.25 -21.99 -14.17
C LYS A 306 26.09 -22.15 -13.18
N TYR A 307 24.95 -21.61 -13.54
CA TYR A 307 23.76 -21.58 -12.73
C TYR A 307 22.55 -22.05 -13.54
N SER A 308 21.57 -22.62 -12.88
CA SER A 308 20.28 -22.93 -13.47
C SER A 308 19.36 -21.69 -13.35
N LEU A 309 18.69 -21.32 -14.43
CA LEU A 309 17.67 -20.29 -14.43
C LEU A 309 16.29 -20.93 -14.51
N SER A 310 15.47 -20.67 -13.54
CA SER A 310 14.10 -21.18 -13.45
C SER A 310 13.17 -20.10 -12.89
N GLY A 311 11.88 -20.41 -12.76
CA GLY A 311 10.95 -19.49 -12.14
C GLY A 311 9.52 -19.97 -12.18
N THR A 312 8.62 -19.07 -11.73
CA THR A 312 7.18 -19.29 -11.74
C THR A 312 6.50 -18.11 -12.41
N TYR A 313 5.47 -18.41 -13.20
CA TYR A 313 4.56 -17.42 -13.74
C TYR A 313 3.34 -17.38 -12.82
N ASP A 314 3.13 -16.26 -12.21
CA ASP A 314 2.04 -16.02 -11.29
C ASP A 314 1.90 -17.01 -10.10
N ALA A 315 1.44 -16.53 -8.93
CA ALA A 315 1.55 -17.24 -7.67
C ALA A 315 0.63 -18.46 -7.49
N ASN A 316 -0.25 -18.82 -8.45
CA ASN A 316 -1.36 -19.74 -8.21
C ASN A 316 -1.23 -21.18 -8.71
N GLY A 317 -0.04 -21.63 -9.09
CA GLY A 317 0.24 -23.07 -9.26
C GLY A 317 -0.60 -23.80 -10.32
N LYS A 318 -1.01 -23.11 -11.40
CA LYS A 318 -1.68 -23.75 -12.51
C LYS A 318 -0.70 -24.54 -13.41
N ASN A 319 -1.22 -25.51 -14.14
CA ASN A 319 -0.41 -26.41 -14.98
C ASN A 319 0.18 -25.68 -16.20
N TYR A 320 1.21 -24.86 -15.97
CA TYR A 320 2.01 -24.27 -17.04
C TYR A 320 3.19 -25.17 -17.39
N ILE A 321 3.63 -25.10 -18.63
CA ILE A 321 4.85 -25.80 -19.08
C ILE A 321 6.03 -24.89 -18.84
N TYR A 322 6.96 -25.30 -17.98
CA TYR A 322 8.19 -24.55 -17.71
C TYR A 322 9.39 -25.18 -18.40
N LYS A 323 10.18 -24.33 -19.09
CA LYS A 323 11.47 -24.71 -19.69
C LYS A 323 12.57 -23.87 -19.06
N ASN A 324 13.42 -24.51 -18.28
CA ASN A 324 14.54 -23.84 -17.59
C ASN A 324 15.64 -23.46 -18.56
N GLY A 325 16.35 -22.36 -18.24
CA GLY A 325 17.54 -21.88 -18.92
C GLY A 325 18.81 -22.15 -18.12
N THR A 326 19.93 -21.82 -18.70
CA THR A 326 21.28 -21.90 -18.09
C THR A 326 21.95 -20.54 -18.13
N ILE A 327 22.57 -20.13 -17.01
CA ILE A 327 23.40 -18.94 -16.97
C ILE A 327 24.86 -19.37 -16.91
N THR A 328 25.69 -18.88 -17.84
CA THR A 328 27.15 -19.07 -17.80
C THR A 328 27.78 -17.70 -17.52
N VAL A 329 28.48 -17.60 -16.40
CA VAL A 329 29.12 -16.37 -15.95
C VAL A 329 30.63 -16.52 -16.03
N LYS A 330 31.27 -15.58 -16.73
CA LYS A 330 32.73 -15.42 -16.75
C LYS A 330 33.03 -13.93 -16.72
N ILE A 331 33.28 -13.42 -15.53
CA ILE A 331 33.41 -12.00 -15.27
C ILE A 331 34.82 -11.51 -15.66
N ASN A 332 34.90 -10.43 -16.39
CA ASN A 332 36.13 -9.80 -16.82
C ASN A 332 36.12 -8.32 -16.36
N ASN A 333 37.26 -7.84 -15.82
CA ASN A 333 37.48 -6.42 -15.49
C ASN A 333 36.50 -5.79 -14.46
N ILE A 334 36.42 -6.35 -13.26
CA ILE A 334 35.72 -5.71 -12.12
C ILE A 334 36.59 -4.54 -11.61
N LEU A 335 35.93 -3.40 -11.38
CA LEU A 335 36.52 -2.27 -10.65
C LEU A 335 36.35 -2.48 -9.15
N ASP A 336 37.34 -2.08 -8.34
CA ASP A 336 37.21 -2.12 -6.87
C ASP A 336 36.06 -1.23 -6.38
N ASN A 337 35.95 -0.05 -6.98
CA ASN A 337 34.85 0.89 -6.75
C ASN A 337 34.57 1.70 -8.02
N ILE A 338 33.37 2.25 -8.12
CA ILE A 338 32.96 3.16 -9.19
C ILE A 338 32.10 4.30 -8.64
N THR A 339 32.37 5.51 -9.11
CA THR A 339 31.49 6.65 -8.90
C THR A 339 30.93 7.10 -10.23
N VAL A 340 29.62 7.21 -10.33
CA VAL A 340 28.91 7.71 -11.51
C VAL A 340 28.04 8.90 -11.13
N TYR A 341 27.85 9.81 -12.09
CA TYR A 341 27.11 11.04 -11.86
C TYR A 341 25.75 11.02 -12.58
N VAL A 342 24.76 11.60 -11.91
CA VAL A 342 23.40 11.83 -12.44
C VAL A 342 23.14 13.33 -12.43
N SER A 343 22.62 13.87 -13.53
CA SER A 343 22.26 15.27 -13.66
C SER A 343 20.94 15.46 -14.37
N ASP A 344 19.99 16.11 -13.70
CA ASP A 344 18.73 16.46 -14.35
C ASP A 344 18.93 17.46 -15.49
N ALA A 345 19.81 18.43 -15.33
CA ALA A 345 20.06 19.49 -16.32
C ALA A 345 20.88 19.02 -17.53
N LYS A 346 21.90 18.17 -17.34
CA LYS A 346 22.92 17.82 -18.35
C LYS A 346 22.94 16.35 -18.72
N GLY A 347 22.26 15.50 -17.99
CA GLY A 347 22.30 14.05 -18.15
C GLY A 347 21.65 13.56 -19.45
N ASN A 348 22.21 12.49 -20.02
CA ASN A 348 21.67 11.80 -21.18
C ASN A 348 21.98 10.31 -21.10
N ASP A 349 20.97 9.50 -20.82
CA ASP A 349 21.13 8.05 -20.61
C ASP A 349 21.64 7.28 -21.82
N SER A 350 21.46 7.82 -23.05
CA SER A 350 21.90 7.14 -24.29
C SER A 350 23.39 7.35 -24.58
N THR A 351 24.01 8.41 -24.04
CA THR A 351 25.40 8.79 -24.32
C THR A 351 26.27 8.90 -23.09
N ALA A 352 25.68 8.67 -21.91
CA ALA A 352 26.39 8.73 -20.63
C ALA A 352 27.47 7.65 -20.52
N ASP A 353 28.60 8.03 -19.93
CA ASP A 353 29.65 7.11 -19.49
C ASP A 353 29.82 7.13 -17.96
N GLY A 354 28.96 7.87 -17.27
CA GLY A 354 28.96 8.02 -15.82
C GLY A 354 29.92 9.07 -15.29
N SER A 355 30.74 9.68 -16.13
CA SER A 355 31.62 10.78 -15.72
C SER A 355 30.84 12.07 -15.44
N LEU A 356 31.43 13.00 -14.71
CA LEU A 356 30.85 14.33 -14.48
C LEU A 356 30.60 15.11 -15.79
N ALA A 357 31.41 14.85 -16.81
CA ALA A 357 31.28 15.47 -18.15
C ALA A 357 30.13 14.87 -18.98
N LYS A 358 29.82 13.58 -18.77
CA LYS A 358 28.75 12.86 -19.45
C LYS A 358 27.90 12.06 -18.46
N PRO A 359 27.17 12.77 -17.58
CA PRO A 359 26.38 12.13 -16.54
C PRO A 359 25.14 11.42 -17.12
N PHE A 360 24.60 10.48 -16.38
CA PHE A 360 23.30 9.91 -16.65
C PHE A 360 22.17 10.93 -16.42
N LYS A 361 21.06 10.77 -17.09
CA LYS A 361 19.85 11.55 -16.87
C LYS A 361 19.05 10.99 -15.67
N THR A 362 19.11 9.68 -15.48
CA THR A 362 18.27 8.99 -14.50
C THR A 362 19.09 8.16 -13.51
N ILE A 363 18.59 8.09 -12.28
CA ILE A 363 19.21 7.33 -11.19
C ILE A 363 19.24 5.83 -11.51
N LYS A 364 18.16 5.30 -12.10
CA LYS A 364 18.08 3.89 -12.49
C LYS A 364 19.19 3.48 -13.45
N ASN A 365 19.36 4.22 -14.53
CA ASN A 365 20.36 3.87 -15.54
C ASN A 365 21.79 4.02 -15.01
N ALA A 366 22.05 5.04 -14.19
CA ALA A 366 23.33 5.20 -13.50
C ALA A 366 23.64 4.01 -12.59
N LEU A 367 22.64 3.59 -11.81
CA LEU A 367 22.76 2.49 -10.86
C LEU A 367 23.01 1.16 -11.59
N GLU A 368 22.20 0.84 -12.60
CA GLU A 368 22.37 -0.39 -13.41
C GLU A 368 23.76 -0.44 -14.08
N TYR A 369 24.21 0.66 -14.65
CA TYR A 369 25.55 0.77 -15.23
C TYR A 369 26.64 0.52 -14.20
N ALA A 370 26.58 1.21 -13.06
CA ALA A 370 27.63 1.12 -12.04
C ALA A 370 27.68 -0.27 -11.38
N GLN A 371 26.53 -0.86 -11.08
CA GLN A 371 26.44 -2.20 -10.50
C GLN A 371 26.92 -3.32 -11.45
N SER A 372 26.88 -3.07 -12.76
CA SER A 372 27.48 -4.03 -13.73
C SER A 372 29.02 -4.03 -13.70
N LYS A 373 29.65 -2.98 -13.18
CA LYS A 373 31.10 -2.75 -13.24
C LYS A 373 31.83 -2.95 -11.91
N SER A 374 31.13 -2.81 -10.77
CA SER A 374 31.77 -2.84 -9.46
C SER A 374 30.87 -3.40 -8.37
N LYS A 375 31.49 -3.97 -7.31
CA LYS A 375 30.80 -4.39 -6.10
C LYS A 375 30.60 -3.24 -5.11
N THR A 376 31.30 -2.11 -5.28
CA THR A 376 31.16 -0.90 -4.48
C THR A 376 30.82 0.26 -5.40
N VAL A 377 29.60 0.77 -5.27
CA VAL A 377 28.99 1.72 -6.20
C VAL A 377 28.61 3.00 -5.48
N THR A 378 29.00 4.14 -6.06
CA THR A 378 28.48 5.44 -5.67
C THR A 378 27.77 6.09 -6.87
N VAL A 379 26.48 6.37 -6.70
CA VAL A 379 25.69 7.19 -7.63
C VAL A 379 25.58 8.57 -7.01
N TYR A 380 26.29 9.53 -7.60
CA TYR A 380 26.28 10.92 -7.16
C TYR A 380 25.21 11.70 -7.92
N VAL A 381 24.18 12.13 -7.22
CA VAL A 381 23.02 12.81 -7.79
C VAL A 381 23.20 14.31 -7.60
N LEU A 382 23.57 15.00 -8.67
CA LEU A 382 23.83 16.43 -8.66
C LEU A 382 22.59 17.26 -8.30
N GLU A 383 22.78 18.54 -8.03
CA GLU A 383 21.68 19.49 -7.78
C GLU A 383 20.61 19.41 -8.90
N GLY A 384 19.35 19.33 -8.51
CA GLY A 384 18.19 19.23 -9.41
C GLY A 384 16.96 18.62 -8.78
N THR A 385 15.85 18.62 -9.52
CA THR A 385 14.61 17.97 -9.12
C THR A 385 14.35 16.75 -10.02
N TYR A 386 14.45 15.58 -9.41
CA TYR A 386 14.37 14.29 -10.10
C TYR A 386 12.96 13.71 -10.01
N THR A 387 12.33 13.54 -11.16
CA THR A 387 10.95 13.07 -11.31
C THR A 387 10.86 11.84 -12.21
N GLY A 388 9.71 11.18 -12.19
CA GLY A 388 9.43 10.02 -13.06
C GLY A 388 9.98 8.69 -12.53
N ASN A 389 9.51 7.59 -13.15
CA ASN A 389 9.75 6.23 -12.65
C ASN A 389 11.22 5.77 -12.72
N LEU A 390 12.04 6.39 -13.55
CA LEU A 390 13.47 6.07 -13.63
C LEU A 390 14.32 6.80 -12.58
N ASN A 391 13.71 7.76 -11.87
CA ASN A 391 14.32 8.48 -10.75
C ASN A 391 13.65 8.16 -9.41
N ALA A 392 12.44 7.61 -9.43
CA ALA A 392 11.72 7.11 -8.29
C ALA A 392 10.91 5.88 -8.71
N ASN A 393 10.59 4.98 -7.83
CA ASN A 393 10.09 3.62 -8.10
C ASN A 393 11.22 2.66 -8.52
N LEU A 394 12.30 2.69 -7.75
CA LEU A 394 13.50 1.89 -7.99
C LEU A 394 13.44 0.62 -7.14
N ASP A 395 13.32 -0.54 -7.78
CA ASP A 395 13.51 -1.82 -7.12
C ASP A 395 15.00 -2.17 -7.16
N ILE A 396 15.66 -2.09 -6.01
CA ILE A 396 17.11 -2.29 -5.89
C ILE A 396 17.38 -3.61 -5.17
N GLN A 397 17.89 -4.59 -5.93
CA GLN A 397 18.48 -5.79 -5.33
C GLN A 397 19.82 -5.40 -4.69
N VAL A 398 19.90 -5.44 -3.35
CA VAL A 398 21.07 -4.98 -2.61
C VAL A 398 22.16 -6.07 -2.57
N ASN A 399 22.65 -6.47 -3.75
CA ASN A 399 23.71 -7.47 -3.91
C ASN A 399 25.13 -6.90 -3.86
N THR A 400 25.24 -5.58 -3.97
CA THR A 400 26.51 -4.82 -3.94
C THR A 400 26.38 -3.70 -2.89
N ASP A 401 27.50 -3.13 -2.49
CA ASP A 401 27.49 -1.96 -1.61
C ASP A 401 27.18 -0.69 -2.41
N ILE A 402 26.03 -0.13 -2.19
CA ILE A 402 25.47 0.98 -2.96
C ILE A 402 25.40 2.23 -2.08
N SER A 403 25.87 3.34 -2.63
CA SER A 403 25.67 4.68 -2.07
C SER A 403 24.96 5.56 -3.10
N ILE A 404 23.80 6.11 -2.75
CA ILE A 404 23.11 7.16 -3.53
C ILE A 404 23.25 8.45 -2.74
N VAL A 405 24.01 9.41 -3.28
CA VAL A 405 24.42 10.60 -2.55
C VAL A 405 24.05 11.85 -3.35
N GLY A 406 23.28 12.74 -2.75
CA GLY A 406 22.93 14.04 -3.35
C GLY A 406 23.93 15.15 -3.03
N ASP A 407 23.72 16.32 -3.63
CA ASP A 407 24.51 17.54 -3.38
C ASP A 407 24.12 18.26 -2.06
N GLY A 408 23.07 17.81 -1.41
CA GLY A 408 22.58 18.33 -0.13
C GLY A 408 21.06 18.41 -0.07
N GLU A 409 20.56 18.56 1.15
CA GLU A 409 19.15 18.87 1.40
C GLU A 409 18.77 20.17 0.67
N ASN A 410 17.58 20.23 0.11
CA ASN A 410 17.08 21.34 -0.71
C ASN A 410 17.85 21.62 -2.02
N LYS A 411 18.87 20.85 -2.35
CA LYS A 411 19.60 20.92 -3.62
C LYS A 411 19.25 19.73 -4.51
N THR A 412 19.38 18.53 -4.00
CA THR A 412 18.95 17.32 -4.68
C THR A 412 17.58 16.91 -4.14
N ILE A 413 16.55 17.05 -4.95
CA ILE A 413 15.16 16.78 -4.57
C ILE A 413 14.63 15.60 -5.38
N ILE A 414 14.25 14.52 -4.72
CA ILE A 414 13.52 13.43 -5.33
C ILE A 414 12.04 13.71 -5.16
N PHE A 415 11.36 13.97 -6.26
CA PHE A 415 9.96 14.34 -6.28
C PHE A 415 9.16 13.46 -7.23
N ASN A 416 8.34 12.56 -6.69
CA ASN A 416 7.41 11.78 -7.51
C ASN A 416 6.14 11.43 -6.75
N PRO A 417 5.08 12.22 -6.90
CA PRO A 417 3.82 11.98 -6.20
C PRO A 417 3.06 10.73 -6.69
N ALA A 418 3.39 10.21 -7.86
CA ALA A 418 2.70 9.07 -8.48
C ALA A 418 3.42 7.72 -8.29
N ALA A 419 4.68 7.72 -7.84
CA ALA A 419 5.44 6.48 -7.68
C ALA A 419 5.00 5.70 -6.44
N LYS A 420 5.06 4.36 -6.53
CA LYS A 420 4.76 3.46 -5.42
C LYS A 420 5.71 3.69 -4.24
N TYR A 421 7.03 3.63 -4.49
CA TYR A 421 8.09 3.99 -3.55
C TYR A 421 9.16 4.79 -4.29
N PHE A 422 10.01 5.53 -3.58
CA PHE A 422 11.28 5.97 -4.17
C PHE A 422 12.18 4.77 -4.38
N ILE A 423 12.42 4.01 -3.31
CA ILE A 423 13.21 2.78 -3.35
C ILE A 423 12.48 1.65 -2.64
N THR A 424 12.42 0.49 -3.29
CA THR A 424 12.22 -0.81 -2.68
C THR A 424 13.59 -1.47 -2.55
N ALA A 425 14.10 -1.61 -1.32
CA ALA A 425 15.37 -2.28 -1.05
C ALA A 425 15.13 -3.79 -0.84
N LEU A 426 15.45 -4.57 -1.87
CA LEU A 426 15.26 -6.01 -1.93
C LEU A 426 16.45 -6.76 -1.33
N GLN A 427 16.20 -7.93 -0.77
CA GLN A 427 17.19 -8.74 -0.10
C GLN A 427 18.42 -9.06 -0.97
N GLY A 428 19.60 -8.92 -0.42
CA GLY A 428 20.88 -9.19 -1.08
C GLY A 428 22.03 -9.30 -0.10
N LYS A 429 23.26 -9.40 -0.61
CA LYS A 429 24.50 -9.58 0.18
C LYS A 429 25.21 -8.27 0.54
N GLY A 430 24.79 -7.14 -0.04
CA GLY A 430 25.40 -5.83 0.12
C GLY A 430 24.67 -4.93 1.11
N SER A 431 24.95 -3.63 1.02
CA SER A 431 24.34 -2.58 1.82
C SER A 431 23.88 -1.41 0.94
N LEU A 432 22.90 -0.65 1.41
CA LEU A 432 22.41 0.56 0.73
C LEU A 432 22.59 1.77 1.63
N LYS A 433 23.28 2.81 1.13
CA LYS A 433 23.33 4.12 1.75
C LYS A 433 22.58 5.15 0.91
N ILE A 434 21.76 5.98 1.56
CA ILE A 434 21.08 7.13 0.96
C ILE A 434 21.52 8.35 1.77
N ALA A 435 22.05 9.40 1.10
CA ALA A 435 22.57 10.55 1.82
C ALA A 435 22.40 11.87 1.06
N ASN A 436 22.39 12.97 1.81
CA ASN A 436 22.47 14.36 1.34
C ASN A 436 21.38 14.74 0.32
N MET A 437 20.12 14.51 0.61
CA MET A 437 19.03 14.85 -0.30
C MET A 437 17.70 15.08 0.42
N THR A 438 16.75 15.68 -0.27
CA THR A 438 15.35 15.75 0.14
C THR A 438 14.51 14.75 -0.64
N ILE A 439 13.66 13.99 0.05
CA ILE A 439 12.68 13.10 -0.56
C ILE A 439 11.29 13.66 -0.23
N ASP A 440 10.68 14.30 -1.23
CA ASP A 440 9.37 14.94 -1.10
C ASP A 440 8.28 14.11 -1.78
N ARG A 441 7.30 13.71 -0.99
CA ARG A 441 6.18 12.86 -1.40
C ARG A 441 4.86 13.63 -1.48
N VAL A 442 4.87 14.94 -1.74
CA VAL A 442 3.64 15.72 -1.94
C VAL A 442 2.76 15.05 -2.99
N GLY A 443 1.58 14.62 -2.60
CA GLY A 443 0.66 13.99 -3.53
C GLY A 443 -0.40 13.12 -2.88
N LYS A 444 -1.10 12.35 -3.71
CA LYS A 444 -2.25 11.50 -3.32
C LYS A 444 -1.87 10.06 -3.03
N ASP A 445 -0.60 9.74 -2.98
CA ASP A 445 -0.12 8.38 -2.83
C ASP A 445 -0.29 7.89 -1.38
N THR A 446 -0.58 6.61 -1.22
CA THR A 446 -0.72 5.92 0.06
C THR A 446 0.50 5.07 0.40
N GLN A 447 1.61 5.24 -0.31
CA GLN A 447 2.83 4.47 -0.13
C GLN A 447 3.93 5.29 0.55
N SER A 448 4.81 4.60 1.28
CA SER A 448 6.01 5.18 1.89
C SER A 448 7.02 5.66 0.82
N ALA A 449 8.01 6.45 1.21
CA ALA A 449 9.13 6.75 0.32
C ALA A 449 10.06 5.54 0.16
N LEU A 450 10.34 4.82 1.25
CA LEU A 450 11.18 3.62 1.24
C LEU A 450 10.43 2.40 1.76
N TYR A 451 10.65 1.27 1.10
CA TYR A 451 10.30 -0.06 1.58
C TYR A 451 11.59 -0.89 1.70
N ILE A 452 11.83 -1.47 2.88
CA ILE A 452 13.05 -2.22 3.17
C ILE A 452 12.68 -3.64 3.59
N GLU A 453 13.12 -4.61 2.80
CA GLU A 453 12.87 -6.02 3.10
C GLU A 453 13.67 -6.53 4.31
N LYS A 454 13.25 -7.68 4.81
CA LYS A 454 13.90 -8.34 5.93
C LYS A 454 15.37 -8.64 5.62
N ASN A 455 16.24 -8.43 6.63
CA ASN A 455 17.68 -8.62 6.56
C ASN A 455 18.46 -7.69 5.61
N VAL A 456 17.80 -6.72 4.98
CA VAL A 456 18.51 -5.70 4.18
C VAL A 456 19.11 -4.65 5.11
N HIS A 457 20.37 -4.28 4.86
CA HIS A 457 21.07 -3.24 5.59
C HIS A 457 20.93 -1.91 4.86
N VAL A 458 20.28 -0.95 5.49
CA VAL A 458 20.11 0.41 4.94
C VAL A 458 20.63 1.46 5.91
N MET A 459 21.41 2.39 5.39
CA MET A 459 21.87 3.59 6.12
C MET A 459 21.30 4.83 5.46
N ILE A 460 20.72 5.70 6.26
CA ILE A 460 20.23 7.02 5.87
C ILE A 460 21.03 8.06 6.64
N ASP A 461 21.58 9.06 5.94
CA ASP A 461 22.45 10.06 6.54
C ASP A 461 22.23 11.43 5.91
N THR A 462 21.82 12.43 6.68
CA THR A 462 21.55 13.77 6.20
C THR A 462 20.49 13.76 5.08
N VAL A 463 19.32 13.19 5.38
CA VAL A 463 18.18 13.12 4.46
C VAL A 463 16.96 13.76 5.08
N GLU A 464 16.28 14.58 4.31
CA GLU A 464 15.00 15.16 4.66
C GLU A 464 13.87 14.34 4.02
N PHE A 465 12.95 13.79 4.83
CA PHE A 465 11.74 13.13 4.40
C PHE A 465 10.53 13.99 4.69
N ILE A 466 9.84 14.43 3.66
CA ILE A 466 8.69 15.31 3.82
C ILE A 466 7.46 14.80 3.07
N ASN A 467 6.28 15.01 3.68
CA ASN A 467 4.97 14.77 3.08
C ASN A 467 4.69 13.31 2.67
N GLY A 468 5.38 12.33 3.24
CA GLY A 468 5.13 10.91 2.97
C GLY A 468 3.76 10.46 3.49
N LYS A 469 3.04 9.60 2.75
CA LYS A 469 1.67 9.16 3.08
C LYS A 469 1.49 7.64 3.11
N GLY A 470 2.52 6.89 3.44
CA GLY A 470 2.41 5.43 3.56
C GLY A 470 1.44 5.01 4.65
N ASN A 471 0.70 3.91 4.43
CA ASN A 471 -0.22 3.33 5.41
C ASN A 471 0.55 2.74 6.61
N TYR A 472 1.72 2.19 6.35
CA TYR A 472 2.66 1.66 7.33
C TYR A 472 3.99 2.40 7.18
N GLY A 473 4.24 3.39 8.06
CA GLY A 473 5.36 4.30 7.94
C GLY A 473 5.15 5.34 6.83
N GLY A 474 4.76 6.55 7.16
CA GLY A 474 4.52 7.60 6.17
C GLY A 474 5.71 7.84 5.25
N ALA A 475 6.92 7.84 5.80
CA ALA A 475 8.16 7.94 5.05
C ALA A 475 8.80 6.56 4.80
N ILE A 476 8.95 5.73 5.83
CA ILE A 476 9.74 4.49 5.73
C ILE A 476 8.95 3.31 6.32
N ASN A 477 8.87 2.22 5.55
CA ASN A 477 8.41 0.91 6.00
C ASN A 477 9.60 -0.06 5.98
N SER A 478 10.03 -0.55 7.13
CA SER A 478 11.23 -1.37 7.27
C SER A 478 10.99 -2.65 8.04
N ALA A 479 11.35 -3.79 7.42
CA ALA A 479 11.54 -5.06 8.09
C ALA A 479 13.04 -5.43 8.23
N GLY A 480 13.95 -4.60 7.74
CA GLY A 480 15.39 -4.81 7.71
C GLY A 480 16.17 -4.24 8.90
N ILE A 481 17.42 -3.96 8.67
CA ILE A 481 18.35 -3.31 9.60
C ILE A 481 18.55 -1.89 9.11
N LEU A 482 17.90 -0.94 9.77
CA LEU A 482 17.87 0.46 9.37
C LEU A 482 18.63 1.34 10.37
N THR A 483 19.58 2.11 9.86
CA THR A 483 20.29 3.15 10.62
C THR A 483 19.99 4.51 10.01
N ILE A 484 19.53 5.45 10.83
CA ILE A 484 19.22 6.83 10.43
C ILE A 484 20.08 7.78 11.24
N LYS A 485 20.77 8.70 10.56
CA LYS A 485 21.58 9.74 11.19
C LYS A 485 21.32 11.12 10.60
N ASN A 486 21.49 12.16 11.41
CA ASN A 486 21.50 13.56 10.97
C ASN A 486 20.32 13.95 10.07
N SER A 487 19.16 13.34 10.26
CA SER A 487 18.05 13.39 9.29
C SER A 487 16.83 14.14 9.85
N TYR A 488 15.92 14.53 8.97
CA TYR A 488 14.76 15.31 9.32
C TYR A 488 13.48 14.70 8.72
N PHE A 489 12.45 14.53 9.53
CA PHE A 489 11.16 13.97 9.13
C PHE A 489 10.03 14.96 9.42
N PHE A 490 9.43 15.52 8.40
CA PHE A 490 8.38 16.52 8.56
C PHE A 490 7.10 16.14 7.84
N ASN A 491 5.97 16.26 8.54
CA ASN A 491 4.62 16.09 7.96
C ASN A 491 4.43 14.74 7.25
N ASN A 492 5.04 13.69 7.75
CA ASN A 492 4.81 12.35 7.20
C ASN A 492 3.66 11.68 7.94
N GLY A 493 2.92 10.86 7.20
CA GLY A 493 1.85 10.05 7.72
C GLY A 493 0.53 10.23 6.99
N HIS A 494 -0.42 9.41 7.37
CA HIS A 494 -1.77 9.46 6.84
C HIS A 494 -2.78 9.30 7.98
N ALA A 495 -3.78 10.16 7.99
CA ALA A 495 -4.88 10.10 8.92
C ALA A 495 -6.20 10.22 8.15
N ASP A 496 -6.88 9.10 7.94
CA ASP A 496 -8.23 9.09 7.38
C ASP A 496 -9.23 8.66 8.47
N PRO A 497 -10.02 9.59 9.00
CA PRO A 497 -10.96 9.30 10.07
C PRO A 497 -12.23 8.59 9.59
N VAL A 498 -12.51 8.62 8.30
CA VAL A 498 -13.72 8.03 7.71
C VAL A 498 -13.54 6.53 7.50
N LYS A 499 -12.34 6.12 7.11
CA LYS A 499 -11.99 4.70 6.99
C LYS A 499 -11.50 4.19 8.33
N ARG A 500 -12.40 3.74 9.17
CA ARG A 500 -12.17 3.06 10.46
C ARG A 500 -11.28 1.81 10.38
N GLN A 501 -10.44 1.67 9.37
CA GLN A 501 -9.62 0.50 9.18
C GLN A 501 -8.25 0.68 9.81
N ASN A 502 -7.73 -0.37 10.40
CA ASN A 502 -6.48 -0.54 11.13
C ASN A 502 -5.19 -0.20 10.34
N ALA A 503 -5.28 0.67 9.35
CA ALA A 503 -4.34 0.75 8.24
C ALA A 503 -3.25 1.82 8.38
N TYR A 504 -3.30 2.70 9.38
CA TYR A 504 -2.38 3.84 9.44
C TYR A 504 -1.57 3.82 10.72
N ALA A 505 -0.33 3.33 10.62
CA ALA A 505 0.56 3.20 11.77
C ALA A 505 1.98 3.68 11.47
N GLY A 506 2.54 4.49 12.38
CA GLY A 506 3.86 5.07 12.22
C GLY A 506 3.86 6.23 11.23
N GLY A 507 3.58 7.44 11.69
CA GLY A 507 3.50 8.61 10.82
C GLY A 507 4.77 8.84 10.01
N ALA A 508 5.93 8.68 10.61
CA ALA A 508 7.20 8.68 9.90
C ALA A 508 7.66 7.28 9.53
N ILE A 509 7.77 6.38 10.52
CA ILE A 509 8.42 5.07 10.34
C ILE A 509 7.55 3.93 10.88
N TYR A 510 7.46 2.86 10.11
CA TYR A 510 7.04 1.54 10.54
C TYR A 510 8.27 0.63 10.62
N ASN A 511 8.55 0.08 11.79
CA ASN A 511 9.70 -0.78 12.05
C ASN A 511 9.28 -2.19 12.47
N ASP A 512 9.59 -3.19 11.67
CA ASP A 512 9.42 -4.62 11.98
C ASP A 512 10.77 -5.35 12.13
N GLY A 513 11.87 -4.60 12.12
CA GLY A 513 13.26 -5.09 12.21
C GLY A 513 14.07 -4.43 13.32
N TYR A 514 15.26 -4.00 12.98
CA TYR A 514 16.18 -3.27 13.85
C TYR A 514 16.29 -1.82 13.36
N LEU A 515 15.96 -0.87 14.22
CA LEU A 515 16.01 0.55 13.91
C LEU A 515 16.93 1.28 14.89
N THR A 516 17.98 1.89 14.35
CA THR A 516 18.86 2.77 15.10
C THR A 516 18.73 4.20 14.56
N ILE A 517 18.50 5.15 15.45
CA ILE A 517 18.34 6.57 15.11
C ILE A 517 19.32 7.39 15.95
N ASP A 518 20.06 8.29 15.31
CA ASP A 518 20.98 9.19 15.98
C ASP A 518 20.90 10.60 15.37
N ASN A 519 20.95 11.63 16.20
CA ASN A 519 20.93 13.05 15.79
C ASN A 519 19.84 13.37 14.74
N THR A 520 18.60 12.90 14.98
CA THR A 520 17.50 13.02 14.01
C THR A 520 16.30 13.73 14.63
N THR A 521 15.66 14.58 13.84
CA THR A 521 14.49 15.36 14.28
C THR A 521 13.23 14.95 13.55
N PHE A 522 12.16 14.71 14.29
CA PHE A 522 10.84 14.40 13.81
C PHE A 522 9.87 15.52 14.19
N VAL A 523 9.20 16.14 13.22
CA VAL A 523 8.26 17.24 13.46
C VAL A 523 6.93 17.00 12.78
N ALA A 524 5.84 17.16 13.51
CA ALA A 524 4.46 17.12 13.01
C ALA A 524 4.13 15.85 12.19
N ASN A 525 4.79 14.73 12.47
CA ASN A 525 4.42 13.47 11.84
C ASN A 525 3.13 12.94 12.46
N HIS A 526 2.29 12.27 11.65
CA HIS A 526 0.93 11.98 12.08
C HIS A 526 0.40 10.62 11.61
N ALA A 527 -0.31 9.92 12.49
CA ALA A 527 -1.01 8.68 12.16
C ALA A 527 -2.19 8.45 13.11
N THR A 528 -3.06 7.49 12.79
CA THR A 528 -4.08 7.01 13.71
C THR A 528 -3.51 6.17 14.85
N ARG A 529 -2.34 5.53 14.63
CA ARG A 529 -1.65 4.70 15.63
C ARG A 529 -0.16 4.95 15.58
N ALA A 530 0.46 5.13 16.77
CA ALA A 530 1.88 5.43 16.87
C ALA A 530 2.28 6.57 15.92
N SER A 531 1.93 7.79 16.27
CA SER A 531 1.93 8.96 15.39
C SER A 531 3.28 9.31 14.77
N THR A 532 4.39 8.87 15.34
CA THR A 532 5.72 9.02 14.74
C THR A 532 6.32 7.67 14.35
N ILE A 533 6.48 6.73 15.28
CA ILE A 533 7.10 5.43 14.98
C ILE A 533 6.22 4.29 15.48
N ALA A 534 5.76 3.45 14.56
CA ALA A 534 5.19 2.15 14.88
C ALA A 534 6.31 1.12 14.99
N ASN A 535 6.55 0.59 16.20
CA ASN A 535 7.70 -0.28 16.47
C ASN A 535 7.26 -1.70 16.84
N GLN A 536 7.40 -2.64 15.91
CA GLN A 536 7.19 -4.07 16.14
C GLN A 536 8.50 -4.80 16.46
N GLY A 537 9.63 -4.20 16.07
CA GLY A 537 10.98 -4.73 16.26
C GLY A 537 11.73 -4.06 17.42
N ASN A 538 13.02 -3.84 17.24
CA ASN A 538 13.87 -3.18 18.22
C ASN A 538 14.18 -1.74 17.76
N LEU A 539 13.95 -0.78 18.65
CA LEU A 539 14.27 0.64 18.44
C LEU A 539 15.32 1.10 19.45
N TYR A 540 16.40 1.65 18.94
CA TYR A 540 17.36 2.45 19.69
C TYR A 540 17.41 3.86 19.10
N MET A 541 17.19 4.90 19.92
CA MET A 541 17.22 6.29 19.50
C MET A 541 18.10 7.10 20.46
N ASN A 542 19.03 7.88 19.91
CA ASN A 542 19.96 8.69 20.67
C ASN A 542 20.04 10.12 20.10
N ASN A 543 20.38 11.10 20.93
CA ASN A 543 20.61 12.51 20.53
C ASN A 543 19.52 13.11 19.63
N SER A 544 18.28 12.68 19.77
CA SER A 544 17.23 12.96 18.79
C SER A 544 16.06 13.74 19.39
N GLN A 545 15.17 14.24 18.53
CA GLN A 545 14.03 15.01 18.97
C GLN A 545 12.73 14.55 18.27
N ILE A 546 11.63 14.50 19.02
CA ILE A 546 10.29 14.34 18.49
C ILE A 546 9.46 15.53 18.97
N ILE A 547 8.99 16.33 18.03
CA ILE A 547 8.31 17.59 18.29
C ILE A 547 6.93 17.53 17.64
N ASP A 548 5.90 17.90 18.40
CA ASP A 548 4.52 18.05 17.89
C ASP A 548 4.02 16.83 17.11
N SER A 549 4.26 15.63 17.63
CA SER A 549 3.70 14.40 17.06
C SER A 549 2.17 14.45 17.13
N ILE A 550 1.47 14.12 16.04
CA ILE A 550 0.03 14.32 15.92
C ILE A 550 -0.70 12.98 15.82
N SER A 551 -1.61 12.73 16.75
CA SER A 551 -2.59 11.65 16.62
C SER A 551 -3.87 12.16 15.95
N ALA A 552 -4.31 11.51 14.90
CA ALA A 552 -5.53 11.83 14.18
C ALA A 552 -6.50 10.66 14.24
N SER A 553 -6.99 10.34 15.43
CA SER A 553 -7.94 9.25 15.65
C SER A 553 -9.37 9.76 15.87
N SER A 554 -10.30 9.32 15.03
CA SER A 554 -11.74 9.50 15.23
C SER A 554 -12.33 8.57 16.29
N LEU A 555 -11.57 7.56 16.71
CA LEU A 555 -11.96 6.50 17.62
C LEU A 555 -11.19 6.65 18.92
N ASN A 556 -11.53 7.60 19.76
CA ASN A 556 -10.99 7.68 21.10
C ASN A 556 -9.63 6.96 21.28
N MET A 557 -8.49 7.71 21.10
CA MET A 557 -7.45 7.56 22.09
C MET A 557 -6.26 6.67 21.76
N ASP A 558 -5.67 6.80 20.58
CA ASP A 558 -4.30 6.34 20.40
C ASP A 558 -3.32 7.53 20.36
N TYR A 559 -3.18 8.23 21.48
CA TYR A 559 -2.32 9.42 21.62
C TYR A 559 -0.86 9.04 21.87
N ARG A 560 -0.28 8.17 21.00
CA ARG A 560 1.06 7.63 21.17
C ARG A 560 1.99 8.09 20.10
N VAL A 561 3.15 8.54 20.55
CA VAL A 561 4.27 8.91 19.68
C VAL A 561 4.93 7.66 19.12
N ILE A 562 5.23 6.70 20.01
CA ILE A 562 5.86 5.43 19.68
C ILE A 562 5.08 4.29 20.34
N ALA A 563 4.68 3.31 19.57
CA ALA A 563 4.01 2.12 20.09
C ALA A 563 4.07 0.93 19.11
N SER A 564 3.91 -0.26 19.64
CA SER A 564 3.55 -1.46 18.88
C SER A 564 2.03 -1.55 18.72
N PHE A 565 1.52 -2.10 17.63
CA PHE A 565 0.08 -2.25 17.41
C PHE A 565 -0.34 -3.66 16.97
N ASN A 566 0.61 -4.53 16.63
CA ASN A 566 0.32 -5.89 16.20
C ASN A 566 0.20 -6.86 17.37
N VAL A 567 -0.82 -7.70 17.29
CA VAL A 567 -1.08 -8.78 18.24
C VAL A 567 -0.05 -9.90 18.05
N GLY A 568 0.97 -9.96 18.91
CA GLY A 568 1.98 -11.06 18.89
C GLY A 568 3.41 -10.64 18.65
N GLN A 569 3.65 -9.44 18.13
CA GLN A 569 4.97 -8.83 18.04
C GLN A 569 4.95 -7.51 18.81
N ILE A 570 5.72 -7.44 19.88
CA ILE A 570 5.83 -6.24 20.71
C ILE A 570 7.33 -5.90 20.77
N GLY A 571 7.68 -4.72 20.25
CA GLY A 571 9.06 -4.29 20.15
C GLY A 571 9.64 -3.71 21.44
N ASN A 572 10.96 -3.64 21.51
CA ASN A 572 11.68 -2.93 22.55
C ASN A 572 11.97 -1.49 22.12
N ILE A 573 11.94 -0.58 23.09
CA ILE A 573 12.23 0.85 22.90
C ILE A 573 13.34 1.25 23.86
N THR A 574 14.44 1.78 23.33
CA THR A 574 15.49 2.42 24.11
C THR A 574 15.73 3.82 23.59
N LEU A 575 15.58 4.81 24.45
CA LEU A 575 15.85 6.22 24.15
C LEU A 575 16.95 6.74 25.06
N GLU A 576 17.92 7.42 24.46
CA GLU A 576 19.00 8.10 25.17
C GLU A 576 19.13 9.56 24.70
N ASN A 577 19.45 10.46 25.59
CA ASN A 577 19.72 11.87 25.24
C ASN A 577 18.65 12.48 24.29
N THR A 578 17.41 12.08 24.45
CA THR A 578 16.35 12.39 23.48
C THR A 578 15.29 13.32 24.10
N LYS A 579 14.78 14.26 23.29
CA LYS A 579 13.73 15.17 23.70
C LYS A 579 12.41 14.87 22.97
N ILE A 580 11.33 14.81 23.73
CA ILE A 580 9.98 14.68 23.21
C ILE A 580 9.15 15.84 23.74
N SER A 581 8.60 16.65 22.86
CA SER A 581 7.93 17.87 23.29
C SER A 581 6.77 18.29 22.38
N VAL A 582 5.90 19.11 22.90
CA VAL A 582 4.87 19.83 22.15
C VAL A 582 5.09 21.34 22.30
N THR A 583 4.82 22.09 21.22
CA THR A 583 4.98 23.56 21.23
C THR A 583 3.72 24.31 21.64
N GLY A 584 2.61 23.60 21.89
CA GLY A 584 1.30 24.19 22.17
C GLY A 584 0.54 24.65 20.91
N LYS A 585 1.11 24.48 19.73
CA LYS A 585 0.44 24.74 18.46
C LYS A 585 -0.63 23.67 18.17
N THR A 586 -1.73 24.08 17.57
CA THR A 586 -2.74 23.15 17.09
C THR A 586 -2.20 22.36 15.89
N PRO A 587 -2.71 21.13 15.62
CA PRO A 587 -2.33 20.39 14.43
C PRO A 587 -2.47 21.17 13.11
N LEU A 588 -3.48 22.01 13.01
CA LEU A 588 -3.71 22.85 11.83
C LEU A 588 -2.65 23.95 11.65
N GLU A 589 -2.15 24.51 12.75
CA GLU A 589 -1.06 25.50 12.72
C GLU A 589 0.29 24.88 12.36
N LEU A 590 0.47 23.59 12.68
CA LEU A 590 1.71 22.86 12.41
C LEU A 590 1.81 22.42 10.95
N VAL A 591 0.67 22.05 10.36
CA VAL A 591 0.63 21.50 9.01
C VAL A 591 -0.54 22.14 8.26
N ASN A 592 -0.26 23.18 7.50
CA ASN A 592 -1.23 23.84 6.64
C ASN A 592 -1.52 22.98 5.40
N SER A 593 -2.21 21.86 5.57
CA SER A 593 -2.46 20.99 4.43
C SER A 593 -3.76 20.18 4.56
N SER A 594 -4.32 19.84 3.40
CA SER A 594 -5.36 18.82 3.23
C SER A 594 -4.94 17.41 3.69
N ASN A 595 -3.76 17.26 4.26
CA ASN A 595 -3.15 16.00 4.66
C ASN A 595 -3.52 15.59 6.10
N ILE A 596 -3.97 16.55 6.91
CA ILE A 596 -4.51 16.27 8.25
C ILE A 596 -6.03 16.32 8.17
N TYR A 597 -6.68 15.38 8.80
CA TYR A 597 -8.11 15.46 9.02
C TYR A 597 -8.44 16.67 9.89
N GLN A 598 -9.20 17.59 9.32
CA GLN A 598 -9.63 18.83 9.97
C GLN A 598 -10.84 18.64 10.91
N GLY A 599 -11.06 17.44 11.44
CA GLY A 599 -12.09 17.21 12.45
C GLY A 599 -11.58 17.53 13.86
N ASP A 600 -12.49 17.77 14.79
CA ASP A 600 -12.27 18.18 16.19
C ASP A 600 -11.44 17.21 17.07
N ARG A 601 -10.69 16.27 16.49
CA ARG A 601 -10.06 15.14 17.18
C ARG A 601 -8.58 14.92 16.89
N SER A 602 -7.93 15.76 16.12
CA SER A 602 -6.48 15.71 15.99
C SER A 602 -5.82 16.45 17.14
N VAL A 603 -4.93 15.80 17.85
CA VAL A 603 -4.21 16.36 18.99
C VAL A 603 -2.72 16.05 18.92
N THR A 604 -1.89 16.93 19.44
CA THR A 604 -0.49 16.62 19.71
C THR A 604 -0.39 15.65 20.87
N CYS A 605 0.57 14.72 20.84
CA CYS A 605 0.70 13.65 21.81
C CYS A 605 2.15 13.40 22.23
N LEU A 606 2.31 12.78 23.40
CA LEU A 606 3.59 12.49 24.04
C LEU A 606 3.72 11.03 24.47
N GLY A 607 2.68 10.22 24.29
CA GLY A 607 2.55 8.92 24.93
C GLY A 607 3.37 7.80 24.27
N PHE A 608 3.67 6.78 25.08
CA PHE A 608 4.27 5.52 24.69
C PHE A 608 3.30 4.37 25.01
N GLY A 609 3.10 3.49 24.06
CA GLY A 609 2.18 2.37 24.23
C GLY A 609 2.82 1.03 23.92
N SER A 610 2.05 -0.03 24.06
CA SER A 610 2.35 -1.44 23.83
C SER A 610 3.80 -1.75 23.45
N SER A 611 4.64 -2.06 24.41
CA SER A 611 6.05 -2.41 24.21
C SER A 611 6.45 -3.47 25.22
N GLU A 612 7.34 -4.37 24.85
CA GLU A 612 7.86 -5.40 25.79
C GLU A 612 8.66 -4.71 26.89
N LYS A 613 9.55 -3.81 26.49
CA LYS A 613 10.41 -3.05 27.38
C LYS A 613 10.64 -1.64 26.87
N ILE A 614 10.54 -0.66 27.76
CA ILE A 614 10.95 0.73 27.51
C ILE A 614 12.10 1.09 28.43
N VAL A 615 13.18 1.63 27.86
CA VAL A 615 14.31 2.17 28.60
C VAL A 615 14.54 3.62 28.21
N PHE A 616 14.52 4.51 29.17
CA PHE A 616 14.91 5.90 29.00
C PHE A 616 16.18 6.19 29.79
N ASN A 617 17.11 6.91 29.20
CA ASN A 617 18.28 7.44 29.88
C ASN A 617 18.56 8.86 29.40
N ASN A 618 18.51 9.84 30.30
CA ASN A 618 18.64 11.25 29.96
C ASN A 618 17.63 11.71 28.89
N VAL A 619 16.36 11.37 29.09
CA VAL A 619 15.26 11.74 28.19
C VAL A 619 14.44 12.88 28.81
N THR A 620 14.11 13.87 27.99
CA THR A 620 13.23 14.96 28.38
C THR A 620 11.87 14.81 27.71
N VAL A 621 10.78 14.79 28.49
CA VAL A 621 9.40 14.82 28.00
C VAL A 621 8.72 16.09 28.53
N ASP A 622 8.34 16.98 27.61
CA ASP A 622 7.76 18.29 27.95
C ASP A 622 6.39 18.51 27.30
N GLY A 623 5.35 18.60 28.11
CA GLY A 623 3.97 18.81 27.70
C GLY A 623 3.56 20.26 27.46
N ASN A 624 4.45 21.23 27.72
CA ASN A 624 4.22 22.66 27.56
C ASN A 624 2.94 23.17 28.26
N GLY A 625 2.61 22.63 29.43
CA GLY A 625 1.43 23.02 30.20
C GLY A 625 0.07 22.64 29.60
N SER A 626 0.07 21.79 28.56
CA SER A 626 -1.14 21.33 27.91
C SER A 626 -1.90 20.36 28.82
N SER A 627 -3.08 20.77 29.27
CA SER A 627 -4.03 19.90 29.99
C SER A 627 -4.84 18.98 29.05
N THR A 628 -4.42 18.88 27.77
CA THR A 628 -5.13 18.09 26.76
C THR A 628 -4.82 16.61 26.92
N MET A 629 -5.68 15.75 26.36
CA MET A 629 -5.55 14.28 26.38
C MET A 629 -4.22 13.76 25.82
N GLY A 630 -3.39 14.60 25.20
CA GLY A 630 -2.06 14.24 24.68
C GLY A 630 -0.93 14.27 25.70
N SER A 631 -1.17 14.72 26.93
CA SER A 631 -0.14 14.94 27.97
C SER A 631 0.14 13.72 28.86
N TYR A 632 -0.07 12.52 28.36
CA TYR A 632 0.19 11.27 29.06
C TYR A 632 1.42 10.58 28.47
N VAL A 633 2.32 10.08 29.32
CA VAL A 633 3.59 9.49 28.83
C VAL A 633 3.51 7.97 28.70
N PHE A 634 3.32 7.24 29.81
CA PHE A 634 3.32 5.77 29.79
C PHE A 634 1.92 5.22 30.02
N GLY A 635 1.35 4.67 28.99
CA GLY A 635 -0.04 4.25 28.98
C GLY A 635 -0.85 5.12 28.02
N GLY A 636 -2.06 4.80 27.81
CA GLY A 636 -2.93 5.53 26.89
C GLY A 636 -4.38 5.39 27.32
N PHE A 637 -5.24 6.21 26.83
CA PHE A 637 -6.67 6.04 27.01
C PHE A 637 -7.14 4.71 26.40
N ASN A 638 -8.05 4.03 27.08
CA ASN A 638 -8.61 2.77 26.62
C ASN A 638 -9.41 2.96 25.35
N SER A 639 -8.94 2.43 24.23
CA SER A 639 -9.79 2.35 23.06
C SER A 639 -10.73 1.16 23.19
N TRP A 640 -11.98 1.42 23.40
CA TRP A 640 -13.07 0.44 23.50
C TRP A 640 -13.27 -0.40 22.23
N ASN A 641 -12.52 -0.17 21.19
CA ASN A 641 -12.62 -0.90 19.93
C ASN A 641 -11.31 -1.51 19.51
N THR A 642 -10.89 -2.51 20.25
CA THR A 642 -10.02 -3.53 19.69
C THR A 642 -10.84 -4.38 18.73
N VAL A 643 -10.76 -4.10 17.47
CA VAL A 643 -11.13 -5.09 16.47
C VAL A 643 -10.15 -6.26 16.63
N GLY A 644 -10.62 -7.33 17.27
CA GLY A 644 -9.86 -8.55 17.47
C GLY A 644 -9.21 -8.74 18.85
N GLY A 645 -10.01 -8.72 19.92
CA GLY A 645 -9.65 -9.32 21.22
C GLY A 645 -8.72 -8.48 22.09
N GLY A 646 -9.27 -7.96 23.19
CA GLY A 646 -8.65 -7.17 24.23
C GLY A 646 -7.20 -7.49 24.52
N ARG A 647 -6.31 -6.57 24.13
CA ARG A 647 -4.92 -6.58 24.57
C ARG A 647 -4.56 -5.25 25.17
N SER A 648 -3.86 -5.37 26.27
CA SER A 648 -3.27 -4.27 26.99
C SER A 648 -2.46 -3.39 26.04
N GLN A 649 -2.77 -2.13 26.04
CA GLN A 649 -2.05 -1.10 25.32
C GLN A 649 -0.94 -0.46 26.17
N THR A 650 -0.72 -0.99 27.34
CA THR A 650 0.24 -0.51 28.33
C THR A 650 1.58 -1.22 28.13
N PRO A 651 2.72 -0.51 28.14
CA PRO A 651 4.05 -1.14 28.12
C PRO A 651 4.21 -2.14 29.27
N LYS A 652 4.90 -3.26 29.04
CA LYS A 652 5.15 -4.24 30.10
C LYS A 652 6.14 -3.69 31.13
N ASP A 653 7.40 -3.53 30.79
CA ASP A 653 8.42 -3.05 31.70
C ASP A 653 8.95 -1.67 31.28
N ILE A 654 9.14 -0.78 32.28
CA ILE A 654 9.62 0.57 32.06
C ILE A 654 10.77 0.85 33.04
N TYR A 655 11.90 1.26 32.47
CA TYR A 655 13.09 1.63 33.22
C TYR A 655 13.52 3.04 32.78
N VAL A 656 13.49 3.99 33.69
CA VAL A 656 13.75 5.40 33.41
C VAL A 656 14.85 5.91 34.33
N TYR A 657 15.92 6.38 33.73
CA TYR A 657 17.08 6.91 34.43
C TYR A 657 17.36 8.36 34.04
N ASN A 658 17.71 9.20 35.02
CA ASN A 658 18.22 10.56 34.82
C ASN A 658 17.36 11.42 33.87
N SER A 659 16.06 11.23 33.86
CA SER A 659 15.15 11.81 32.86
C SER A 659 14.25 12.88 33.47
N THR A 660 13.79 13.81 32.64
CA THR A 660 12.95 14.94 33.05
C THR A 660 11.57 14.83 32.44
N PHE A 661 10.55 14.98 33.29
CA PHE A 661 9.15 15.03 32.92
C PHE A 661 8.59 16.38 33.37
N SER A 662 8.14 17.21 32.43
CA SER A 662 7.69 18.55 32.73
C SER A 662 6.36 18.91 32.06
N ASN A 663 5.57 19.73 32.78
CA ASN A 663 4.32 20.29 32.26
C ASN A 663 3.34 19.23 31.74
N LEU A 664 3.11 18.18 32.50
CA LEU A 664 2.33 16.99 32.11
C LEU A 664 1.12 16.78 33.00
N LEU A 665 0.06 16.23 32.42
CA LEU A 665 -1.09 15.78 33.20
C LEU A 665 -0.76 14.49 33.96
N SER A 666 -0.16 13.49 33.32
CA SER A 666 0.19 12.25 34.00
C SER A 666 1.41 11.57 33.37
N VAL A 667 2.29 11.01 34.20
CA VAL A 667 3.43 10.20 33.75
C VAL A 667 3.02 8.75 33.52
N ASN A 668 2.30 8.14 34.43
CA ASN A 668 1.91 6.74 34.35
C ASN A 668 0.41 6.57 34.40
N ILE A 669 -0.17 5.87 33.42
CA ILE A 669 -1.58 5.50 33.42
C ILE A 669 -1.74 4.00 33.24
N PHE A 670 -2.58 3.39 34.07
CA PHE A 670 -2.88 1.97 34.06
C PHE A 670 -4.36 1.73 33.73
N TYR A 671 -4.62 1.01 32.65
CA TYR A 671 -5.98 0.67 32.23
C TYR A 671 -6.34 -0.79 32.36
N GLU A 672 -5.35 -1.70 32.40
CA GLU A 672 -5.58 -3.13 32.37
C GLU A 672 -4.64 -3.88 33.33
N LYS A 673 -5.01 -5.13 33.63
CA LYS A 673 -4.22 -6.04 34.45
C LYS A 673 -2.93 -6.40 33.74
N ILE A 674 -1.82 -5.84 34.17
CA ILE A 674 -0.47 -6.18 33.70
C ILE A 674 0.40 -6.43 34.93
N ASN A 675 1.20 -7.50 34.87
CA ASN A 675 2.33 -7.64 35.76
C ASN A 675 3.49 -6.89 35.13
N SER A 676 3.77 -5.67 35.57
CA SER A 676 4.86 -4.85 35.05
C SER A 676 5.70 -4.27 36.18
N THR A 677 6.97 -4.00 35.86
CA THR A 677 7.89 -3.27 36.73
C THR A 677 8.16 -1.91 36.11
N ARG A 678 8.01 -0.84 36.92
CA ARG A 678 8.30 0.52 36.51
C ARG A 678 9.24 1.18 37.50
N ILE A 679 10.45 1.50 37.03
CA ILE A 679 11.49 2.11 37.84
C ILE A 679 11.87 3.46 37.26
N PHE A 680 11.77 4.48 38.12
CA PHE A 680 12.26 5.84 37.85
C PHE A 680 13.36 6.15 38.86
N ASP A 681 14.58 6.37 38.40
CA ASP A 681 15.74 6.58 39.25
C ASP A 681 16.51 7.82 38.79
N GLY A 682 16.73 8.77 39.70
CA GLY A 682 17.42 10.02 39.39
C GLY A 682 16.62 10.97 38.48
N CYS A 683 15.30 10.90 38.50
CA CYS A 683 14.44 11.66 37.61
C CYS A 683 14.01 13.02 38.19
N ILE A 684 13.61 13.93 37.28
CA ILE A 684 13.01 15.21 37.65
C ILE A 684 11.55 15.22 37.18
N PHE A 685 10.64 15.52 38.10
CA PHE A 685 9.24 15.75 37.82
C PHE A 685 8.89 17.19 38.15
N ASP A 686 8.64 18.00 37.12
CA ASP A 686 8.38 19.43 37.27
C ASP A 686 7.02 19.80 36.67
N ASN A 687 6.12 20.36 37.51
CA ASN A 687 4.77 20.69 37.08
C ASN A 687 4.03 19.49 36.46
N VAL A 688 4.09 18.34 37.14
CA VAL A 688 3.37 17.12 36.78
C VAL A 688 2.16 16.97 37.72
N GLU A 689 0.94 16.89 37.17
CA GLU A 689 -0.25 16.80 38.03
C GLU A 689 -0.36 15.39 38.66
N TYR A 690 -0.10 14.32 37.92
CA TYR A 690 -0.15 12.95 38.43
C TYR A 690 1.14 12.17 38.10
N LEU A 691 1.80 11.64 39.11
CA LEU A 691 2.89 10.67 38.94
C LEU A 691 2.35 9.32 38.48
N VAL A 692 1.18 8.93 39.03
CA VAL A 692 0.53 7.66 38.75
C VAL A 692 -0.98 7.86 38.73
N GLU A 693 -1.64 7.38 37.72
CA GLU A 693 -3.11 7.32 37.61
C GLU A 693 -3.54 5.88 37.28
N VAL A 694 -4.41 5.32 38.12
CA VAL A 694 -4.88 3.95 37.97
C VAL A 694 -6.37 3.94 37.70
N THR A 695 -6.78 3.35 36.61
CA THR A 695 -8.17 3.34 36.15
C THR A 695 -8.79 1.95 36.08
N SER A 696 -8.03 0.87 36.37
CA SER A 696 -8.48 -0.52 36.27
C SER A 696 -8.51 -1.23 37.66
N SER A 697 -9.35 -2.24 37.80
CA SER A 697 -9.63 -2.92 39.07
C SER A 697 -8.66 -4.05 39.44
N THR A 698 -7.67 -4.40 38.61
CA THR A 698 -6.76 -5.53 38.92
C THR A 698 -5.37 -5.28 38.36
N ILE A 699 -4.49 -4.70 39.17
CA ILE A 699 -3.09 -4.46 38.79
C ILE A 699 -2.17 -5.02 39.86
N ASN A 700 -1.25 -5.89 39.49
CA ASN A 700 -0.16 -6.39 40.34
C ASN A 700 1.18 -5.78 39.89
N ASP A 701 1.24 -4.45 39.86
CA ASP A 701 2.43 -3.75 39.31
C ASP A 701 3.25 -3.15 40.46
N ALA A 702 4.57 -3.17 40.30
CA ALA A 702 5.50 -2.46 41.15
C ALA A 702 5.92 -1.14 40.48
N ILE A 703 5.69 -0.02 41.15
CA ILE A 703 6.21 1.28 40.74
C ILE A 703 7.20 1.75 41.77
N ILE A 704 8.42 2.02 41.34
CA ILE A 704 9.51 2.51 42.16
C ILE A 704 9.96 3.87 41.61
N ILE A 705 9.82 4.92 42.37
CA ILE A 705 10.38 6.25 42.08
C ILE A 705 11.35 6.57 43.20
N LYS A 706 12.63 6.68 42.90
CA LYS A 706 13.68 6.88 43.88
C LYS A 706 14.76 7.85 43.41
N ASN A 707 15.49 8.44 44.36
CA ASN A 707 16.59 9.36 44.05
C ASN A 707 16.17 10.54 43.16
N SER A 708 14.90 10.89 43.19
CA SER A 708 14.28 11.81 42.22
C SER A 708 13.84 13.11 42.87
N VAL A 709 13.70 14.14 42.03
CA VAL A 709 13.24 15.46 42.43
C VAL A 709 11.82 15.68 41.96
N ILE A 710 10.92 16.04 42.84
CA ILE A 710 9.51 16.23 42.56
C ILE A 710 9.12 17.65 42.96
N TYR A 711 8.89 18.53 41.98
CA TYR A 711 8.45 19.88 42.19
C TYR A 711 6.92 19.96 42.16
N GLY A 712 6.33 20.70 43.10
CA GLY A 712 4.89 20.92 43.16
C GLY A 712 4.10 19.80 43.83
N ASP A 713 2.79 19.92 43.79
CA ASP A 713 1.85 19.02 44.45
C ASP A 713 1.47 17.84 43.57
N ALA A 714 2.43 16.96 43.29
CA ALA A 714 2.18 15.78 42.46
C ALA A 714 1.21 14.81 43.16
N LYS A 715 0.20 14.36 42.43
CA LYS A 715 -0.82 13.45 42.91
C LYS A 715 -0.49 12.01 42.56
N VAL A 716 -0.88 11.08 43.37
CA VAL A 716 -0.85 9.65 43.12
C VAL A 716 -2.27 9.10 43.10
N GLY A 717 -2.66 8.49 41.99
CA GLY A 717 -4.00 7.98 41.79
C GLY A 717 -4.11 6.47 42.01
N LYS A 718 -5.26 6.05 42.62
CA LYS A 718 -5.59 4.62 42.86
C LYS A 718 -7.08 4.38 42.65
N VAL A 719 -7.42 3.22 42.07
CA VAL A 719 -8.80 2.75 41.97
C VAL A 719 -9.17 1.85 43.14
N ASN A 720 -10.40 1.93 43.64
CA ASN A 720 -10.88 1.07 44.71
C ASN A 720 -10.72 -0.42 44.40
N GLY A 721 -10.14 -1.17 45.35
CA GLY A 721 -9.95 -2.61 45.24
C GLY A 721 -8.66 -3.07 44.54
N VAL A 722 -7.77 -2.15 44.20
CA VAL A 722 -6.49 -2.45 43.56
C VAL A 722 -5.34 -2.38 44.54
N ASN A 723 -4.50 -3.38 44.57
CA ASN A 723 -3.22 -3.36 45.27
C ASN A 723 -2.11 -2.99 44.31
N ILE A 724 -1.58 -1.76 44.41
CA ILE A 724 -0.35 -1.36 43.73
C ILE A 724 0.76 -1.29 44.76
N THR A 725 1.91 -1.84 44.47
CA THR A 725 3.10 -1.61 45.26
C THR A 725 3.76 -0.31 44.77
N LEU A 726 3.69 0.72 45.61
CA LEU A 726 4.37 1.99 45.39
C LEU A 726 5.58 2.07 46.31
N ASN A 727 6.76 2.26 45.78
CA ASN A 727 7.92 2.65 46.56
C ASN A 727 8.35 4.05 46.08
N LEU A 728 8.22 5.01 46.94
CA LEU A 728 8.52 6.43 46.72
C LEU A 728 9.60 6.91 47.68
N ASP A 729 10.47 6.01 48.14
CA ASP A 729 11.52 6.31 49.10
C ASP A 729 12.66 7.10 48.44
N ASN A 730 13.34 7.88 49.26
CA ASN A 730 14.53 8.62 48.90
C ASN A 730 14.31 9.65 47.77
N ASN A 731 13.20 10.39 47.80
CA ASN A 731 12.90 11.47 46.88
C ASN A 731 12.87 12.81 47.60
N TRP A 732 13.24 13.90 46.88
CA TRP A 732 13.07 15.25 47.33
C TRP A 732 11.70 15.80 46.86
N TRP A 733 10.93 16.37 47.79
CA TRP A 733 9.55 16.78 47.55
C TRP A 733 9.35 18.31 47.64
N GLY A 734 10.25 19.09 47.09
CA GLY A 734 10.13 20.53 46.98
C GLY A 734 10.64 21.31 48.22
N SER A 735 11.15 20.63 49.26
CA SER A 735 11.71 21.24 50.44
C SER A 735 12.77 20.35 51.06
N ASN A 736 13.77 20.96 51.74
CA ASN A 736 14.78 20.23 52.50
C ASN A 736 14.37 19.98 53.97
N ASN A 737 13.20 20.44 54.39
CA ASN A 737 12.67 20.10 55.68
C ASN A 737 11.93 18.77 55.61
N ALA A 738 12.37 17.81 56.41
CA ALA A 738 11.70 16.53 56.61
C ALA A 738 10.41 16.75 57.35
N THR A 739 9.39 17.23 56.71
CA THR A 739 8.01 17.30 57.18
C THR A 739 7.18 16.31 56.40
N TYR A 740 6.10 15.87 56.97
CA TYR A 740 5.19 14.97 56.24
C TYR A 740 4.72 15.61 54.94
N TYR A 741 4.92 14.93 53.85
CA TYR A 741 4.41 15.33 52.54
C TYR A 741 3.09 14.55 52.30
N ASN A 742 2.02 15.27 52.14
CA ASN A 742 0.73 14.71 51.83
C ASN A 742 0.51 14.66 50.33
N ALA A 743 0.56 13.48 49.76
CA ALA A 743 0.18 13.30 48.36
C ALA A 743 -1.34 13.09 48.26
N VAL A 744 -1.94 13.76 47.31
CA VAL A 744 -3.34 13.53 46.96
C VAL A 744 -3.44 12.26 46.12
N ILE A 745 -4.20 11.28 46.62
CA ILE A 745 -4.50 10.05 45.91
C ILE A 745 -5.79 10.26 45.12
N ARG A 746 -5.69 10.22 43.81
CA ARG A 746 -6.84 10.28 42.91
C ARG A 746 -7.44 8.90 42.73
N LEU A 747 -8.75 8.79 43.02
CA LEU A 747 -9.52 7.57 42.78
C LEU A 747 -10.45 7.79 41.60
N SER A 748 -10.40 6.92 40.61
CA SER A 748 -11.30 6.94 39.46
C SER A 748 -12.15 5.68 39.42
N SER A 749 -13.46 5.85 39.37
CA SER A 749 -14.43 4.73 39.29
C SER A 749 -15.08 4.69 37.91
N GLY A 750 -14.34 4.28 36.86
CA GLY A 750 -14.93 4.06 35.56
C GLY A 750 -15.04 5.29 34.64
N TYR A 751 -15.49 5.06 33.44
CA TYR A 751 -15.35 5.85 32.22
C TYR A 751 -15.97 7.27 32.20
N ASN A 752 -16.73 7.68 33.11
CA ASN A 752 -17.35 9.03 33.22
C ASN A 752 -17.71 9.41 34.66
N SER A 753 -17.09 8.80 35.63
CA SER A 753 -17.48 9.00 37.03
C SER A 753 -16.60 10.00 37.75
N ALA A 754 -17.15 10.58 38.78
CA ALA A 754 -16.50 11.54 39.65
C ALA A 754 -15.19 10.98 40.21
N ILE A 755 -14.15 11.78 40.14
CA ILE A 755 -12.86 11.50 40.73
C ILE A 755 -12.94 11.84 42.20
N THR A 756 -12.57 10.87 43.03
CA THR A 756 -12.46 11.09 44.47
C THR A 756 -10.98 11.22 44.85
N GLU A 757 -10.62 12.27 45.51
CA GLU A 757 -9.27 12.53 45.98
C GLU A 757 -9.15 12.23 47.46
N LEU A 758 -8.11 11.49 47.86
CA LEU A 758 -7.77 11.17 49.24
C LEU A 758 -6.33 11.61 49.49
N SER A 759 -6.10 12.31 50.58
CA SER A 759 -4.75 12.64 51.04
C SER A 759 -4.14 11.48 51.81
N LYS A 760 -2.86 11.20 51.55
CA LYS A 760 -2.07 10.20 52.23
C LYS A 760 -0.63 10.71 52.44
N GLU A 761 -0.13 10.47 53.64
CA GLU A 761 1.30 10.72 53.90
C GLU A 761 2.20 9.74 53.12
N ILE A 762 3.13 10.25 52.33
CA ILE A 762 4.05 9.46 51.48
C ILE A 762 5.51 9.78 51.78
N ALA A 763 5.83 10.89 52.40
CA ALA A 763 7.17 11.26 52.82
C ALA A 763 7.28 11.38 54.31
N THR A 764 8.28 10.75 54.91
CA THR A 764 8.63 10.81 56.31
C THR A 764 10.10 11.12 56.48
N PRO A 765 10.61 11.53 57.65
CA PRO A 765 12.02 11.80 57.87
C PRO A 765 12.95 10.64 57.49
N ASP A 766 12.49 9.41 57.52
CA ASP A 766 13.30 8.23 57.24
C ASP A 766 13.38 7.89 55.73
N ASN A 767 12.46 8.41 54.91
CA ASN A 767 12.44 8.13 53.46
C ASN A 767 12.57 9.39 52.58
N TYR A 768 13.16 10.44 53.13
CA TYR A 768 13.20 11.76 52.53
C TYR A 768 14.59 12.14 52.05
N LEU A 769 14.72 12.55 50.80
CA LEU A 769 15.97 13.01 50.20
C LEU A 769 16.18 14.50 50.45
N VAL A 770 17.33 14.90 51.00
CA VAL A 770 17.74 16.28 51.19
C VAL A 770 18.70 16.66 50.05
N LEU A 771 18.35 17.70 49.29
CA LEU A 771 19.23 18.29 48.28
C LEU A 771 20.18 19.26 48.94
N THR A 772 21.49 19.03 48.87
CA THR A 772 22.53 19.94 49.30
C THR A 772 23.20 20.57 48.08
N LEU A 773 23.26 21.88 48.05
CA LEU A 773 24.15 22.61 47.12
C LEU A 773 25.57 22.56 47.65
N ASP A 774 26.45 21.84 46.99
CA ASP A 774 27.88 21.94 47.24
C ASP A 774 28.38 23.18 46.52
N VAL A 775 28.52 24.27 47.24
CA VAL A 775 29.10 25.53 46.75
C VAL A 775 30.62 25.42 46.95
N THR A 776 31.32 24.79 46.03
CA THR A 776 32.78 24.85 45.98
C THR A 776 33.22 26.01 45.11
#